data_dffda5806df39830a6f33811e3ccf09d
#
_entry.id   dffda5806df39830a6f33811e3ccf09d
#
_cell.length_a   1.000
_cell.length_b   1.000
_cell.length_c   1.000
_cell.angle_alpha   90.00
_cell.angle_beta   90.00
_cell.angle_gamma   90.00
#
_symmetry.space_group_name_H-M   'P 1'
#
loop_
_entity.id
_entity.type
_entity.pdbx_description
1 polymer ?
#
loop_
_entity_poly.entity_id
_entity_poly.type
_entity_poly.pdbx_seq_one_letter_code
_entity_poly.pdbx_strand_id
1 'polypeptide(L)'
;MPQRIEIPTLPPQGVRLPPQLEGLSRLAYNHYWMWHPRVRVLFRRIDVGSWLRYRNPVPLVQVQRDWSETLDDVDLMAEYRTLLDGFDRYMENGAGHWFDREHGNKLDGPIAYFCAEYGLHESLGIYSGGLGVLAGDHLKAASDMAIPFVGVGLFYRHGYFRQTIDADGHQEHAYPDYDPRLLPVKRVAGEDGGPLRVGVDLPGRTVWCAVWLAEVGRVPLLLLDTDIPDNDEADRPITHILYVRGREMRLHQEKILGVGGTRALRALGIEPSVWHLNEGHSAFMLVERTRELMIGGMSMDDALERVKSNAVFTIHTPVSAGNERFDTELVRRLAAPLAEGSGLDLERVLEHGRGTDNDASQFDMTAFSLRTTSGANAVSHLHAQTANTTWSSIIKEPILGITNGVHPPSWIGGPARALYESLGADLDNLDQGTKPFWNDVGKMPDAQLWDAHRRQKLELAYFCRRRLQSQFARHGEAPMVLEELSEALDPDVLTIGFARRFATYKRASLIFSDEERLARILLNAERPVQIVFAGKAHPADRPGQRVIQDIFTRSRAPKFDHRVFVLEDYDIRVGRYLVSGVDVWLNNPRRPLEASGTSGMKAAMNGIVNCSVLDGWWDEGYDGSNGWAIGSRQTTADEGAQDWADAQDLYRLLETEIVPRYYDRDADGLPRRWLEVMKAAMATTVWQFSTTRMLQEYVEQLYLPAAANGAAAQQPAAAGRASASS
;
A
#
# COMPACT_ATOMS: atom_id res chain seq x y z
N MET A 1 20.30 -9.42 -20.57
CA MET A 1 19.76 -8.51 -19.55
C MET A 1 18.33 -8.23 -19.91
N PRO A 2 17.35 -8.42 -19.03
CA PRO A 2 15.98 -7.99 -19.32
C PRO A 2 16.00 -6.48 -19.57
N GLN A 3 15.61 -6.07 -20.75
CA GLN A 3 15.51 -4.66 -21.10
C GLN A 3 14.39 -4.02 -20.25
N ARG A 4 14.61 -2.78 -19.81
CA ARG A 4 13.54 -1.95 -19.23
C ARG A 4 12.36 -1.96 -20.18
N ILE A 5 11.16 -2.17 -19.63
CA ILE A 5 9.93 -2.13 -20.42
C ILE A 5 9.64 -0.67 -20.78
N GLU A 6 9.80 -0.32 -22.05
CA GLU A 6 9.44 0.99 -22.56
C GLU A 6 8.01 0.97 -23.10
N ILE A 7 7.16 1.78 -22.51
CA ILE A 7 5.77 1.92 -22.93
C ILE A 7 5.64 3.18 -23.80
N PRO A 8 5.17 3.05 -25.04
CA PRO A 8 4.93 4.21 -25.90
C PRO A 8 3.84 5.09 -25.31
N THR A 9 4.06 6.40 -25.27
CA THR A 9 3.10 7.36 -24.71
C THR A 9 2.89 8.54 -25.63
N LEU A 10 1.69 9.11 -25.58
CA LEU A 10 1.44 10.40 -26.19
C LEU A 10 2.16 11.51 -25.40
N PRO A 11 2.64 12.55 -26.07
CA PRO A 11 3.27 13.68 -25.40
C PRO A 11 2.34 14.30 -24.35
N PRO A 12 2.85 14.60 -23.14
CA PRO A 12 2.07 15.28 -22.13
C PRO A 12 1.58 16.64 -22.61
N GLN A 13 0.29 16.92 -22.39
CA GLN A 13 -0.30 18.19 -22.81
C GLN A 13 0.12 19.34 -21.91
N GLY A 14 0.29 20.52 -22.51
CA GLY A 14 0.49 21.77 -21.76
C GLY A 14 1.89 22.00 -21.17
N VAL A 15 2.82 21.05 -21.30
CA VAL A 15 4.21 21.24 -20.83
C VAL A 15 4.91 22.29 -21.68
N ARG A 16 5.42 23.35 -21.03
CA ARG A 16 6.11 24.48 -21.67
C ARG A 16 7.36 24.85 -20.88
N LEU A 17 8.45 24.16 -21.18
CA LEU A 17 9.73 24.32 -20.52
C LEU A 17 10.76 24.88 -21.52
N PRO A 18 11.68 25.77 -21.06
CA PRO A 18 12.84 26.13 -21.87
C PRO A 18 13.76 24.91 -22.04
N PRO A 19 14.59 24.83 -23.10
CA PRO A 19 15.45 23.69 -23.37
C PRO A 19 16.34 23.28 -22.19
N GLN A 20 16.82 24.25 -21.41
CA GLN A 20 17.70 24.00 -20.25
C GLN A 20 16.96 23.25 -19.09
N LEU A 21 15.63 23.24 -19.08
CA LEU A 21 14.78 22.66 -18.04
C LEU A 21 13.90 21.50 -18.54
N GLU A 22 14.11 21.00 -19.77
CA GLU A 22 13.33 19.86 -20.32
C GLU A 22 13.32 18.62 -19.42
N GLY A 23 14.41 18.36 -18.71
CA GLY A 23 14.50 17.26 -17.74
C GLY A 23 13.51 17.36 -16.57
N LEU A 24 13.00 18.56 -16.23
CA LEU A 24 11.95 18.70 -15.22
C LEU A 24 10.68 17.93 -15.57
N SER A 25 10.34 17.84 -16.87
CA SER A 25 9.18 17.04 -17.33
C SER A 25 9.39 15.56 -17.01
N ARG A 26 10.58 15.04 -17.26
CA ARG A 26 10.92 13.64 -16.95
C ARG A 26 10.82 13.35 -15.47
N LEU A 27 11.39 14.23 -14.62
CA LEU A 27 11.28 14.13 -13.17
C LEU A 27 9.84 14.27 -12.68
N ALA A 28 9.02 15.14 -13.29
CA ALA A 28 7.65 15.41 -12.84
C ALA A 28 6.70 14.24 -13.11
N TYR A 29 6.82 13.60 -14.27
CA TYR A 29 5.95 12.49 -14.67
C TYR A 29 6.41 11.13 -14.17
N ASN A 30 7.65 10.97 -13.68
CA ASN A 30 8.10 9.76 -13.02
C ASN A 30 7.94 9.88 -11.51
N HIS A 31 7.29 8.91 -10.90
CA HIS A 31 6.99 8.88 -9.46
C HIS A 31 8.23 8.76 -8.56
N TYR A 32 9.43 8.70 -9.10
CA TYR A 32 10.71 8.69 -8.40
C TYR A 32 10.81 9.77 -7.31
N TRP A 33 10.29 10.97 -7.54
CA TRP A 33 10.28 12.07 -6.57
C TRP A 33 9.54 11.75 -5.26
N MET A 34 8.65 10.74 -5.27
CA MET A 34 7.85 10.41 -4.08
C MET A 34 8.69 9.87 -2.92
N TRP A 35 9.78 9.19 -3.20
CA TRP A 35 10.69 8.66 -2.18
C TRP A 35 12.10 9.25 -2.23
N HIS A 36 12.34 10.20 -3.14
CA HIS A 36 13.55 11.02 -3.18
C HIS A 36 13.27 12.46 -2.71
N PRO A 37 13.45 12.77 -1.41
CA PRO A 37 13.03 14.05 -0.83
C PRO A 37 13.66 15.27 -1.48
N ARG A 38 14.92 15.16 -1.94
CA ARG A 38 15.63 16.28 -2.61
C ARG A 38 14.92 16.71 -3.89
N VAL A 39 14.36 15.76 -4.67
CA VAL A 39 13.58 16.09 -5.88
C VAL A 39 12.29 16.83 -5.52
N ARG A 40 11.63 16.45 -4.42
CA ARG A 40 10.46 17.20 -3.92
C ARG A 40 10.82 18.62 -3.50
N VAL A 41 11.97 18.79 -2.84
CA VAL A 41 12.47 20.11 -2.43
C VAL A 41 12.77 20.97 -3.65
N LEU A 42 13.38 20.43 -4.71
CA LEU A 42 13.60 21.13 -5.98
C LEU A 42 12.30 21.73 -6.54
N PHE A 43 11.26 20.91 -6.71
CA PHE A 43 9.96 21.39 -7.21
C PHE A 43 9.33 22.45 -6.29
N ARG A 44 9.44 22.26 -4.98
CA ARG A 44 8.94 23.25 -4.01
C ARG A 44 9.71 24.58 -4.07
N ARG A 45 11.02 24.55 -4.32
CA ARG A 45 11.83 25.77 -4.50
C ARG A 45 11.42 26.52 -5.77
N ILE A 46 11.16 25.79 -6.87
CA ILE A 46 10.74 26.40 -8.13
C ILE A 46 9.36 27.07 -7.99
N ASP A 47 8.39 26.42 -7.33
CA ASP A 47 7.04 26.96 -7.14
C ASP A 47 6.36 26.38 -5.89
N VAL A 48 6.49 27.11 -4.79
CA VAL A 48 5.89 26.73 -3.51
C VAL A 48 4.35 26.75 -3.56
N GLY A 49 3.76 27.67 -4.33
CA GLY A 49 2.31 27.82 -4.46
C GLY A 49 1.66 26.63 -5.13
N SER A 50 2.15 26.26 -6.32
CA SER A 50 1.71 25.07 -7.05
C SER A 50 1.95 23.80 -6.23
N TRP A 51 3.11 23.66 -5.59
CA TRP A 51 3.40 22.52 -4.73
C TRP A 51 2.43 22.39 -3.55
N LEU A 52 2.12 23.49 -2.87
CA LEU A 52 1.18 23.46 -1.73
C LEU A 52 -0.25 23.14 -2.15
N ARG A 53 -0.64 23.55 -3.36
CA ARG A 53 -1.99 23.33 -3.90
C ARG A 53 -2.19 21.91 -4.40
N TYR A 54 -1.28 21.39 -5.23
CA TYR A 54 -1.46 20.15 -5.98
C TYR A 54 -0.73 18.94 -5.39
N ARG A 55 0.29 19.16 -4.58
CA ARG A 55 1.12 18.11 -3.96
C ARG A 55 1.77 17.17 -4.96
N ASN A 56 1.83 17.54 -6.23
CA ASN A 56 2.58 16.86 -7.27
C ASN A 56 3.18 17.89 -8.24
N PRO A 57 4.26 17.54 -8.95
CA PRO A 57 4.99 18.51 -9.77
C PRO A 57 4.39 18.78 -11.16
N VAL A 58 3.42 17.98 -11.63
CA VAL A 58 2.90 18.08 -13.01
C VAL A 58 2.30 19.44 -13.30
N PRO A 59 1.41 20.02 -12.45
CA PRO A 59 0.86 21.35 -12.73
C PRO A 59 1.95 22.43 -12.80
N LEU A 60 3.05 22.27 -12.07
CA LEU A 60 4.16 23.23 -12.07
C LEU A 60 4.84 23.32 -13.45
N VAL A 61 5.04 22.18 -14.13
CA VAL A 61 5.68 22.15 -15.46
C VAL A 61 4.72 22.53 -16.60
N GLN A 62 3.42 22.62 -16.34
CA GLN A 62 2.38 23.01 -17.28
C GLN A 62 2.04 24.50 -17.23
N VAL A 63 2.32 25.18 -16.11
CA VAL A 63 2.03 26.61 -15.96
C VAL A 63 2.95 27.41 -16.85
N GLN A 64 2.37 28.28 -17.68
CA GLN A 64 3.14 29.27 -18.42
C GLN A 64 3.67 30.33 -17.45
N ARG A 65 5.00 30.43 -17.36
CA ARG A 65 5.69 31.39 -16.50
C ARG A 65 6.95 31.93 -17.17
N ASP A 66 7.45 33.01 -16.62
CA ASP A 66 8.83 33.45 -16.89
C ASP A 66 9.79 32.55 -16.07
N TRP A 67 10.69 31.89 -16.76
CA TRP A 67 11.68 31.00 -16.17
C TRP A 67 13.04 31.67 -15.90
N SER A 68 13.17 32.97 -16.19
CA SER A 68 14.44 33.70 -16.04
C SER A 68 14.99 33.61 -14.60
N GLU A 69 14.16 33.88 -13.59
CA GLU A 69 14.58 33.77 -12.18
C GLU A 69 15.09 32.36 -11.83
N THR A 70 14.45 31.30 -12.35
CA THR A 70 14.89 29.91 -12.13
C THR A 70 16.22 29.63 -12.85
N LEU A 71 16.39 30.14 -14.07
CA LEU A 71 17.61 29.95 -14.88
C LEU A 71 18.80 30.73 -14.34
N ASP A 72 18.55 31.89 -13.72
CA ASP A 72 19.56 32.76 -13.14
C ASP A 72 20.00 32.33 -11.73
N ASP A 73 19.21 31.46 -11.02
CA ASP A 73 19.59 30.85 -9.75
C ASP A 73 20.62 29.75 -9.98
N VAL A 74 21.90 30.10 -9.86
CA VAL A 74 23.04 29.21 -10.11
C VAL A 74 23.02 27.97 -9.21
N ASP A 75 22.63 28.14 -7.93
CA ASP A 75 22.60 27.03 -6.95
C ASP A 75 21.42 26.08 -7.25
N LEU A 76 20.27 26.62 -7.60
CA LEU A 76 19.10 25.81 -8.01
C LEU A 76 19.39 25.03 -9.30
N MET A 77 20.04 25.66 -10.28
CA MET A 77 20.41 25.00 -11.52
C MET A 77 21.48 23.93 -11.33
N ALA A 78 22.44 24.13 -10.41
CA ALA A 78 23.43 23.12 -10.06
C ALA A 78 22.76 21.92 -9.35
N GLU A 79 21.85 22.18 -8.41
CA GLU A 79 21.07 21.12 -7.75
C GLU A 79 20.20 20.35 -8.76
N TYR A 80 19.48 21.05 -9.63
CA TYR A 80 18.67 20.44 -10.68
C TYR A 80 19.49 19.47 -11.57
N ARG A 81 20.67 19.91 -12.06
CA ARG A 81 21.53 19.03 -12.87
C ARG A 81 22.00 17.81 -12.07
N THR A 82 22.42 17.98 -10.84
CA THR A 82 22.83 16.89 -9.95
C THR A 82 21.72 15.86 -9.75
N LEU A 83 20.48 16.34 -9.53
CA LEU A 83 19.31 15.48 -9.34
C LEU A 83 18.89 14.78 -10.63
N LEU A 84 18.99 15.46 -11.77
CA LEU A 84 18.69 14.86 -13.08
C LEU A 84 19.70 13.79 -13.43
N ASP A 85 20.99 14.04 -13.24
CA ASP A 85 22.07 13.04 -13.43
C ASP A 85 21.90 11.84 -12.48
N GLY A 86 21.45 12.08 -11.26
CA GLY A 86 21.14 11.03 -10.31
C GLY A 86 19.94 10.17 -10.76
N PHE A 87 18.88 10.82 -11.25
CA PHE A 87 17.72 10.15 -11.83
C PHE A 87 18.09 9.34 -13.07
N ASP A 88 18.92 9.89 -13.98
CA ASP A 88 19.36 9.19 -15.19
C ASP A 88 20.15 7.92 -14.83
N ARG A 89 21.09 8.02 -13.91
CA ARG A 89 21.84 6.84 -13.39
C ARG A 89 20.89 5.82 -12.72
N TYR A 90 19.92 6.29 -11.95
CA TYR A 90 18.92 5.41 -11.35
C TYR A 90 18.13 4.66 -12.43
N MET A 91 17.77 5.33 -13.53
CA MET A 91 16.98 4.73 -14.61
C MET A 91 17.80 3.82 -15.55
N GLU A 92 19.14 3.86 -15.49
CA GLU A 92 20.01 2.97 -16.25
C GLU A 92 19.85 1.52 -15.74
N ASN A 93 19.88 0.58 -16.69
CA ASN A 93 19.99 -0.83 -16.38
C ASN A 93 21.47 -1.20 -16.18
N GLY A 94 21.80 -1.90 -15.12
CA GLY A 94 23.19 -2.26 -14.88
C GLY A 94 23.37 -3.44 -13.94
N ALA A 95 24.49 -4.14 -14.08
CA ALA A 95 24.90 -5.30 -13.28
C ALA A 95 25.12 -5.01 -11.78
N GLY A 96 24.86 -3.79 -11.32
CA GLY A 96 24.97 -3.36 -9.92
C GLY A 96 23.79 -3.69 -9.05
N HIS A 97 22.59 -3.88 -9.64
CA HIS A 97 21.36 -4.10 -8.87
C HIS A 97 21.22 -5.55 -8.41
N TRP A 98 20.49 -5.74 -7.30
CA TRP A 98 20.36 -7.05 -6.67
C TRP A 98 19.85 -8.12 -7.63
N PHE A 99 18.78 -7.84 -8.38
CA PHE A 99 18.20 -8.85 -9.27
C PHE A 99 19.16 -9.31 -10.36
N ASP A 100 19.85 -8.37 -11.02
CA ASP A 100 20.82 -8.70 -12.07
C ASP A 100 22.02 -9.46 -11.52
N ARG A 101 22.48 -9.11 -10.32
CA ARG A 101 23.63 -9.74 -9.67
C ARG A 101 23.35 -11.18 -9.22
N GLU A 102 22.17 -11.41 -8.61
CA GLU A 102 21.84 -12.70 -7.98
C GLU A 102 21.10 -13.65 -8.94
N HIS A 103 20.32 -13.10 -9.88
CA HIS A 103 19.40 -13.88 -10.71
C HIS A 103 19.60 -13.68 -12.22
N GLY A 104 20.21 -12.58 -12.65
CA GLY A 104 20.56 -12.34 -14.05
C GLY A 104 19.40 -12.56 -15.02
N ASN A 105 19.57 -13.49 -15.96
CA ASN A 105 18.59 -13.78 -17.02
C ASN A 105 17.62 -14.95 -16.67
N LYS A 106 17.28 -15.15 -15.41
CA LYS A 106 16.36 -16.23 -15.01
C LYS A 106 14.89 -15.98 -15.38
N LEU A 107 14.55 -14.75 -15.80
CA LEU A 107 13.22 -14.40 -16.31
C LEU A 107 13.34 -13.98 -17.78
N ASP A 108 12.54 -14.60 -18.65
CA ASP A 108 12.46 -14.26 -20.07
C ASP A 108 11.59 -13.01 -20.33
N GLY A 109 10.66 -12.73 -19.42
CA GLY A 109 9.76 -11.57 -19.45
C GLY A 109 9.50 -11.05 -18.04
N PRO A 110 8.73 -9.94 -17.89
CA PRO A 110 8.47 -9.35 -16.60
C PRO A 110 7.51 -10.18 -15.74
N ILE A 111 7.43 -9.81 -14.47
CA ILE A 111 6.37 -10.20 -13.56
C ILE A 111 5.22 -9.20 -13.75
N ALA A 112 4.04 -9.67 -14.14
CA ALA A 112 2.83 -8.85 -14.22
C ALA A 112 2.05 -8.94 -12.91
N TYR A 113 1.96 -7.82 -12.19
CA TYR A 113 1.35 -7.72 -10.87
C TYR A 113 0.02 -6.99 -10.95
N PHE A 114 -1.06 -7.72 -10.74
CA PHE A 114 -2.43 -7.23 -10.81
C PHE A 114 -2.96 -6.89 -9.42
N CYS A 115 -3.37 -5.66 -9.23
CA CYS A 115 -3.98 -5.20 -7.96
C CYS A 115 -5.09 -4.19 -8.22
N ALA A 116 -6.16 -4.25 -7.43
CA ALA A 116 -7.28 -3.32 -7.54
C ALA A 116 -6.93 -1.90 -7.07
N GLU A 117 -5.89 -1.72 -6.26
CA GLU A 117 -5.50 -0.43 -5.69
C GLU A 117 -3.99 -0.28 -5.53
N TYR A 118 -3.47 0.95 -5.74
CA TYR A 118 -2.06 1.29 -5.57
C TYR A 118 -1.87 2.59 -4.80
N GLY A 119 -1.35 2.49 -3.58
CA GLY A 119 -1.06 3.62 -2.71
C GLY A 119 0.34 4.16 -2.93
N LEU A 120 0.52 4.98 -3.96
CA LEU A 120 1.82 5.59 -4.31
C LEU A 120 2.06 6.90 -3.56
N HIS A 121 1.09 7.83 -3.63
CA HIS A 121 1.16 9.16 -3.05
C HIS A 121 -0.25 9.72 -2.82
N GLU A 122 -0.38 10.70 -1.90
CA GLU A 122 -1.66 11.34 -1.59
C GLU A 122 -2.29 12.11 -2.77
N SER A 123 -1.50 12.48 -3.78
CA SER A 123 -2.03 13.16 -4.98
C SER A 123 -2.67 12.22 -6.00
N LEU A 124 -2.46 10.91 -5.88
CA LEU A 124 -3.05 9.90 -6.74
C LEU A 124 -3.96 8.99 -5.92
N GLY A 125 -5.25 9.31 -5.88
CA GLY A 125 -6.22 8.72 -4.97
C GLY A 125 -6.73 7.31 -5.33
N ILE A 126 -5.92 6.48 -5.99
CA ILE A 126 -6.27 5.13 -6.46
C ILE A 126 -6.02 4.04 -5.39
N TYR A 127 -6.14 4.36 -4.12
CA TYR A 127 -6.00 3.44 -2.99
C TYR A 127 -6.96 3.82 -1.86
N SER A 128 -7.29 2.84 -1.02
CA SER A 128 -8.13 3.06 0.17
C SER A 128 -7.41 2.73 1.48
N GLY A 129 -6.57 1.71 1.50
CA GLY A 129 -5.99 1.20 2.74
C GLY A 129 -4.66 0.49 2.58
N GLY A 130 -4.42 -0.47 3.50
CA GLY A 130 -3.14 -1.17 3.63
C GLY A 130 -2.75 -2.00 2.41
N LEU A 131 -3.73 -2.60 1.72
CA LEU A 131 -3.50 -3.39 0.50
C LEU A 131 -2.86 -2.52 -0.60
N GLY A 132 -3.46 -1.37 -0.88
CA GLY A 132 -2.94 -0.46 -1.91
C GLY A 132 -1.60 0.14 -1.54
N VAL A 133 -1.42 0.53 -0.27
CA VAL A 133 -0.12 1.05 0.20
C VAL A 133 0.97 -0.01 0.08
N LEU A 134 0.69 -1.28 0.39
CA LEU A 134 1.62 -2.38 0.18
C LEU A 134 1.93 -2.56 -1.31
N ALA A 135 0.92 -2.56 -2.19
CA ALA A 135 1.14 -2.66 -3.64
C ALA A 135 2.01 -1.50 -4.17
N GLY A 136 1.81 -0.29 -3.68
CA GLY A 136 2.66 0.85 -3.99
C GLY A 136 4.10 0.69 -3.53
N ASP A 137 4.30 0.25 -2.29
CA ASP A 137 5.62 -0.04 -1.72
C ASP A 137 6.32 -1.20 -2.46
N HIS A 138 5.57 -2.21 -2.90
CA HIS A 138 6.05 -3.33 -3.72
C HIS A 138 6.63 -2.84 -5.07
N LEU A 139 5.89 -1.97 -5.80
CA LEU A 139 6.37 -1.41 -7.06
C LEU A 139 7.63 -0.54 -6.87
N LYS A 140 7.69 0.28 -5.82
CA LYS A 140 8.86 1.11 -5.52
C LYS A 140 10.09 0.24 -5.24
N ALA A 141 9.94 -0.78 -4.42
CA ALA A 141 11.04 -1.70 -4.11
C ALA A 141 11.45 -2.54 -5.34
N ALA A 142 10.50 -3.00 -6.16
CA ALA A 142 10.81 -3.67 -7.43
C ALA A 142 11.62 -2.77 -8.36
N SER A 143 11.30 -1.46 -8.38
CA SER A 143 12.06 -0.45 -9.11
C SER A 143 13.48 -0.30 -8.56
N ASP A 144 13.64 -0.16 -7.23
CA ASP A 144 14.96 0.01 -6.60
C ASP A 144 15.86 -1.23 -6.81
N MET A 145 15.27 -2.41 -6.77
CA MET A 145 15.98 -3.69 -6.96
C MET A 145 16.16 -4.07 -8.45
N ALA A 146 15.67 -3.27 -9.38
CA ALA A 146 15.66 -3.51 -10.83
C ALA A 146 15.03 -4.86 -11.23
N ILE A 147 14.01 -5.31 -10.52
CA ILE A 147 13.26 -6.51 -10.89
C ILE A 147 12.44 -6.20 -12.14
N PRO A 148 12.46 -7.04 -13.19
CA PRO A 148 11.61 -6.85 -14.37
C PRO A 148 10.14 -7.02 -13.99
N PHE A 149 9.40 -5.89 -13.94
CA PHE A 149 8.09 -5.81 -13.32
C PHE A 149 7.15 -4.87 -14.08
N VAL A 150 5.88 -5.21 -14.14
CA VAL A 150 4.81 -4.34 -14.65
C VAL A 150 3.58 -4.43 -13.74
N GLY A 151 3.10 -3.30 -13.26
CA GLY A 151 1.85 -3.21 -12.52
C GLY A 151 0.64 -3.06 -13.44
N VAL A 152 -0.50 -3.62 -13.05
CA VAL A 152 -1.79 -3.47 -13.74
C VAL A 152 -2.87 -3.14 -12.72
N GLY A 153 -3.60 -2.05 -12.93
CA GLY A 153 -4.64 -1.57 -12.04
C GLY A 153 -5.75 -0.80 -12.74
N LEU A 154 -6.56 -0.13 -11.96
CA LEU A 154 -7.65 0.71 -12.45
C LEU A 154 -7.36 2.19 -12.14
N PHE A 155 -7.70 3.08 -13.06
CA PHE A 155 -7.67 4.51 -12.83
C PHE A 155 -9.02 4.97 -12.30
N TYR A 156 -9.10 5.16 -10.98
CA TYR A 156 -10.34 5.61 -10.36
C TYR A 156 -10.47 7.13 -10.44
N ARG A 157 -11.35 7.62 -11.32
CA ARG A 157 -11.57 9.05 -11.55
C ARG A 157 -11.99 9.85 -10.32
N HIS A 158 -12.71 9.21 -9.40
CA HIS A 158 -13.11 9.80 -8.13
C HIS A 158 -12.37 9.18 -6.94
N GLY A 159 -11.52 8.17 -7.19
CA GLY A 159 -10.67 7.54 -6.19
C GLY A 159 -11.43 6.92 -5.03
N TYR A 160 -10.81 6.96 -3.85
CA TYR A 160 -11.47 6.72 -2.57
C TYR A 160 -11.85 8.09 -1.96
N PHE A 161 -12.89 8.13 -1.16
CA PHE A 161 -13.47 9.40 -0.68
C PHE A 161 -12.50 10.22 0.19
N ARG A 162 -12.66 11.54 0.16
CA ARG A 162 -12.12 12.47 1.14
C ARG A 162 -13.08 12.54 2.32
N GLN A 163 -12.53 12.49 3.53
CA GLN A 163 -13.31 12.47 4.76
C GLN A 163 -13.36 13.86 5.38
N THR A 164 -14.57 14.30 5.78
CA THR A 164 -14.73 15.31 6.81
C THR A 164 -15.47 14.71 8.00
N ILE A 165 -15.22 15.25 9.18
CA ILE A 165 -15.97 14.91 10.39
C ILE A 165 -16.72 16.18 10.77
N ASP A 166 -18.05 16.08 10.94
CA ASP A 166 -18.86 17.23 11.34
C ASP A 166 -18.74 17.54 12.85
N ALA A 167 -19.43 18.59 13.31
CA ALA A 167 -19.38 19.01 14.71
C ALA A 167 -19.96 17.96 15.68
N ASP A 168 -20.79 17.05 15.21
CA ASP A 168 -21.40 15.96 15.99
C ASP A 168 -20.59 14.64 15.87
N GLY A 169 -19.44 14.65 15.17
CA GLY A 169 -18.56 13.52 15.00
C GLY A 169 -18.96 12.56 13.86
N HIS A 170 -19.94 12.90 13.03
CA HIS A 170 -20.31 12.06 11.91
C HIS A 170 -19.31 12.18 10.76
N GLN A 171 -18.96 11.02 10.19
CA GLN A 171 -18.13 10.96 9.00
C GLN A 171 -18.94 11.32 7.76
N GLU A 172 -18.49 12.32 7.03
CA GLU A 172 -18.98 12.70 5.71
C GLU A 172 -18.04 12.24 4.60
N HIS A 173 -18.55 12.12 3.39
CA HIS A 173 -17.83 11.57 2.23
C HIS A 173 -17.91 12.51 1.04
N ALA A 174 -16.77 13.01 0.60
CA ALA A 174 -16.64 13.77 -0.64
C ALA A 174 -15.79 12.99 -1.65
N TYR A 175 -16.24 12.93 -2.89
CA TYR A 175 -15.52 12.28 -3.97
C TYR A 175 -14.93 13.35 -4.90
N PRO A 176 -13.61 13.55 -4.92
CA PRO A 176 -12.98 14.48 -5.85
C PRO A 176 -13.06 13.95 -7.29
N ASP A 177 -13.02 14.84 -8.27
CA ASP A 177 -12.81 14.49 -9.66
C ASP A 177 -11.32 14.70 -9.98
N TYR A 178 -10.59 13.61 -10.23
CA TYR A 178 -9.19 13.66 -10.60
C TYR A 178 -9.02 13.87 -12.11
N ASP A 179 -8.57 15.06 -12.49
CA ASP A 179 -8.18 15.34 -13.88
C ASP A 179 -6.82 14.67 -14.18
N PRO A 180 -6.76 13.65 -15.04
CA PRO A 180 -5.50 12.97 -15.33
C PRO A 180 -4.44 13.87 -15.97
N ARG A 181 -4.84 15.01 -16.54
CA ARG A 181 -3.91 15.99 -17.11
C ARG A 181 -3.08 16.69 -16.04
N LEU A 182 -3.57 16.75 -14.80
CA LEU A 182 -2.91 17.37 -13.65
C LEU A 182 -2.16 16.36 -12.78
N LEU A 183 -2.13 15.08 -13.18
CA LEU A 183 -1.52 13.99 -12.44
C LEU A 183 -0.26 13.46 -13.15
N PRO A 184 0.67 12.82 -12.42
CA PRO A 184 1.87 12.24 -13.02
C PRO A 184 1.57 10.91 -13.76
N VAL A 185 0.64 10.97 -14.71
CA VAL A 185 0.25 9.87 -15.60
C VAL A 185 0.30 10.32 -17.06
N LYS A 186 0.61 9.40 -17.95
CA LYS A 186 0.69 9.64 -19.40
C LYS A 186 -0.30 8.75 -20.12
N ARG A 187 -0.89 9.23 -21.20
CA ARG A 187 -1.73 8.41 -22.07
C ARG A 187 -0.85 7.44 -22.87
N VAL A 188 -1.15 6.15 -22.81
CA VAL A 188 -0.42 5.14 -23.61
C VAL A 188 -0.81 5.28 -25.08
N ALA A 189 0.18 5.19 -25.97
CA ALA A 189 0.01 5.20 -27.43
C ALA A 189 -0.14 3.78 -27.95
N GLY A 190 -1.05 3.59 -28.91
CA GLY A 190 -1.18 2.38 -29.70
C GLY A 190 -0.19 2.33 -30.88
N GLU A 191 -0.19 1.22 -31.60
CA GLU A 191 0.67 1.03 -32.80
C GLU A 191 0.40 2.04 -33.91
N ASP A 192 -0.83 2.56 -33.98
CA ASP A 192 -1.25 3.59 -34.94
C ASP A 192 -0.78 5.02 -34.54
N GLY A 193 -0.09 5.15 -33.41
CA GLY A 193 0.33 6.43 -32.84
C GLY A 193 -0.80 7.22 -32.16
N GLY A 194 -2.03 6.68 -32.15
CA GLY A 194 -3.17 7.23 -31.41
C GLY A 194 -3.22 6.71 -29.96
N PRO A 195 -4.23 7.10 -29.16
CA PRO A 195 -4.38 6.61 -27.79
C PRO A 195 -4.78 5.14 -27.78
N LEU A 196 -4.01 4.31 -27.07
CA LEU A 196 -4.34 2.89 -26.88
C LEU A 196 -5.70 2.72 -26.19
N ARG A 197 -6.51 1.81 -26.74
CA ARG A 197 -7.80 1.40 -26.19
C ARG A 197 -7.87 -0.12 -26.18
N VAL A 198 -8.41 -0.68 -25.14
CA VAL A 198 -8.68 -2.12 -25.03
C VAL A 198 -10.16 -2.34 -24.73
N GLY A 199 -10.79 -3.26 -25.48
CA GLY A 199 -12.20 -3.60 -25.28
C GLY A 199 -12.36 -4.74 -24.29
N VAL A 200 -13.40 -4.67 -23.46
CA VAL A 200 -13.83 -5.77 -22.57
C VAL A 200 -15.30 -6.06 -22.83
N ASP A 201 -15.60 -7.30 -23.24
CA ASP A 201 -16.95 -7.68 -23.62
C ASP A 201 -17.80 -7.91 -22.36
N LEU A 202 -18.86 -7.12 -22.23
CA LEU A 202 -19.96 -7.31 -21.28
C LEU A 202 -21.19 -7.83 -22.05
N PRO A 203 -22.21 -8.36 -21.36
CA PRO A 203 -23.42 -8.85 -22.03
C PRO A 203 -24.03 -7.82 -22.99
N GLY A 204 -24.04 -8.16 -24.28
CA GLY A 204 -24.61 -7.35 -25.35
C GLY A 204 -23.83 -6.10 -25.77
N ARG A 205 -22.64 -5.83 -25.23
CA ARG A 205 -21.81 -4.68 -25.58
C ARG A 205 -20.34 -4.85 -25.25
N THR A 206 -19.49 -4.05 -25.86
CA THR A 206 -18.06 -3.93 -25.49
C THR A 206 -17.83 -2.62 -24.76
N VAL A 207 -17.20 -2.68 -23.58
CA VAL A 207 -16.74 -1.52 -22.83
C VAL A 207 -15.28 -1.26 -23.15
N TRP A 208 -14.97 -0.06 -23.59
CA TRP A 208 -13.62 0.36 -23.96
C TRP A 208 -12.88 0.98 -22.80
N CYS A 209 -11.63 0.62 -22.63
CA CYS A 209 -10.75 1.18 -21.61
C CYS A 209 -9.63 1.97 -22.26
N ALA A 210 -9.47 3.19 -21.79
CA ALA A 210 -8.25 3.94 -21.94
C ALA A 210 -7.13 3.30 -21.12
N VAL A 211 -5.90 3.39 -21.57
CA VAL A 211 -4.73 2.94 -20.80
C VAL A 211 -3.87 4.14 -20.44
N TRP A 212 -3.64 4.32 -19.14
CA TRP A 212 -2.75 5.34 -18.59
C TRP A 212 -1.49 4.69 -18.04
N LEU A 213 -0.36 5.34 -18.18
CA LEU A 213 0.93 4.94 -17.63
C LEU A 213 1.30 5.82 -16.45
N ALA A 214 1.51 5.23 -15.28
CA ALA A 214 2.22 5.82 -14.16
C ALA A 214 3.62 5.19 -14.09
N GLU A 215 4.68 5.97 -14.28
CA GLU A 215 6.05 5.48 -14.17
C GLU A 215 6.49 5.49 -12.70
N VAL A 216 6.64 4.34 -12.07
CA VAL A 216 7.12 4.18 -10.69
C VAL A 216 8.61 3.85 -10.71
N GLY A 217 9.45 4.86 -10.90
CA GLY A 217 10.85 4.65 -11.22
C GLY A 217 10.99 3.87 -12.52
N ARG A 218 11.61 2.68 -12.46
CA ARG A 218 11.79 1.75 -13.58
C ARG A 218 10.54 0.94 -13.93
N VAL A 219 9.59 0.82 -12.98
CA VAL A 219 8.41 -0.04 -13.11
C VAL A 219 7.25 0.72 -13.75
N PRO A 220 6.75 0.31 -14.92
CA PRO A 220 5.51 0.83 -15.47
C PRO A 220 4.31 0.29 -14.71
N LEU A 221 3.34 1.16 -14.39
CA LEU A 221 2.03 0.82 -13.88
C LEU A 221 0.98 1.22 -14.90
N LEU A 222 0.29 0.24 -15.48
CA LEU A 222 -0.81 0.43 -16.42
C LEU A 222 -2.12 0.56 -15.66
N LEU A 223 -2.85 1.64 -15.90
CA LEU A 223 -4.12 1.95 -15.24
C LEU A 223 -5.24 2.04 -16.27
N LEU A 224 -6.26 1.20 -16.13
CA LEU A 224 -7.41 1.13 -17.04
C LEU A 224 -8.49 2.13 -16.60
N ASP A 225 -9.07 2.84 -17.58
CA ASP A 225 -10.05 3.91 -17.37
C ASP A 225 -11.20 3.76 -18.38
N THR A 226 -12.42 3.53 -17.88
CA THR A 226 -13.63 3.42 -18.70
C THR A 226 -14.31 4.76 -18.97
N ASP A 227 -13.87 5.84 -18.31
CA ASP A 227 -14.46 7.18 -18.49
C ASP A 227 -13.92 7.86 -19.76
N ILE A 228 -14.34 7.32 -20.89
CA ILE A 228 -13.99 7.81 -22.21
C ILE A 228 -15.23 7.98 -23.10
N PRO A 229 -15.20 8.91 -24.09
CA PRO A 229 -16.34 9.16 -24.96
C PRO A 229 -16.80 7.97 -25.81
N ASP A 230 -15.94 6.95 -25.98
CA ASP A 230 -16.25 5.74 -26.75
C ASP A 230 -17.28 4.84 -26.05
N ASN A 231 -17.51 5.04 -24.74
CA ASN A 231 -18.48 4.29 -23.95
C ASN A 231 -19.80 5.06 -23.78
N ASP A 232 -20.87 4.30 -23.66
CA ASP A 232 -22.15 4.83 -23.20
C ASP A 232 -22.02 5.44 -21.80
N GLU A 233 -22.87 6.41 -21.47
CA GLU A 233 -22.86 7.12 -20.17
C GLU A 233 -23.02 6.17 -18.98
N ALA A 234 -23.73 5.05 -19.16
CA ALA A 234 -23.92 4.04 -18.12
C ALA A 234 -22.65 3.22 -17.79
N ASP A 235 -21.71 3.11 -18.72
CA ASP A 235 -20.49 2.30 -18.57
C ASP A 235 -19.26 3.13 -18.12
N ARG A 236 -19.26 4.44 -18.39
CA ARG A 236 -18.17 5.31 -17.96
C ARG A 236 -17.89 5.25 -16.44
N PRO A 237 -18.91 5.17 -15.55
CA PRO A 237 -18.70 5.11 -14.11
C PRO A 237 -18.09 3.82 -13.57
N ILE A 238 -17.87 2.79 -14.39
CA ILE A 238 -17.32 1.51 -13.90
C ILE A 238 -16.00 1.72 -13.14
N THR A 239 -15.11 2.60 -13.64
CA THR A 239 -13.84 2.90 -12.97
C THR A 239 -13.85 4.26 -12.23
N HIS A 240 -15.01 4.78 -11.79
CA HIS A 240 -15.03 6.05 -11.06
C HIS A 240 -14.60 5.92 -9.61
N ILE A 241 -15.16 4.96 -8.87
CA ILE A 241 -15.02 4.88 -7.41
C ILE A 241 -14.41 3.55 -7.00
N LEU A 242 -13.31 3.62 -6.24
CA LEU A 242 -12.70 2.45 -5.61
C LEU A 242 -13.63 1.90 -4.51
N TYR A 243 -13.85 0.59 -4.50
CA TYR A 243 -14.78 -0.10 -3.58
C TYR A 243 -16.20 0.46 -3.66
N VAL A 244 -16.68 0.62 -4.89
CA VAL A 244 -18.03 1.08 -5.18
C VAL A 244 -19.09 0.19 -4.53
N ARG A 245 -20.23 0.77 -4.17
CA ARG A 245 -21.38 0.01 -3.68
C ARG A 245 -22.06 -0.75 -4.82
N GLY A 246 -22.53 -1.97 -4.53
CA GLY A 246 -23.23 -2.83 -5.48
C GLY A 246 -22.35 -3.92 -6.05
N ARG A 247 -22.81 -5.16 -5.91
CA ARG A 247 -22.07 -6.38 -6.29
C ARG A 247 -21.78 -6.44 -7.78
N GLU A 248 -22.74 -6.07 -8.62
CA GLU A 248 -22.58 -6.13 -10.08
C GLU A 248 -21.52 -5.14 -10.57
N MET A 249 -21.57 -3.88 -10.09
CA MET A 249 -20.57 -2.88 -10.46
C MET A 249 -19.16 -3.29 -9.98
N ARG A 250 -19.08 -3.91 -8.81
CA ARG A 250 -17.84 -4.45 -8.28
C ARG A 250 -17.27 -5.54 -9.21
N LEU A 251 -18.13 -6.47 -9.65
CA LEU A 251 -17.72 -7.53 -10.57
C LEU A 251 -17.32 -7.00 -11.96
N HIS A 252 -17.98 -5.92 -12.43
CA HIS A 252 -17.52 -5.20 -13.63
C HIS A 252 -16.09 -4.68 -13.47
N GLN A 253 -15.77 -4.02 -12.35
CA GLN A 253 -14.40 -3.54 -12.07
C GLN A 253 -13.39 -4.68 -12.11
N GLU A 254 -13.69 -5.82 -11.48
CA GLU A 254 -12.80 -6.97 -11.46
C GLU A 254 -12.62 -7.61 -12.84
N LYS A 255 -13.69 -7.64 -13.64
CA LYS A 255 -13.59 -8.09 -15.02
C LYS A 255 -12.75 -7.13 -15.88
N ILE A 256 -12.95 -5.81 -15.74
CA ILE A 256 -12.11 -4.81 -16.41
C ILE A 256 -10.64 -4.98 -16.00
N LEU A 257 -10.36 -5.15 -14.72
CA LEU A 257 -8.99 -5.35 -14.23
C LEU A 257 -8.35 -6.61 -14.83
N GLY A 258 -9.00 -7.75 -14.71
CA GLY A 258 -8.43 -9.02 -15.13
C GLY A 258 -8.37 -9.18 -16.65
N VAL A 259 -9.50 -9.02 -17.35
CA VAL A 259 -9.59 -9.17 -18.80
C VAL A 259 -8.93 -8.00 -19.52
N GLY A 260 -9.31 -6.77 -19.17
CA GLY A 260 -8.77 -5.56 -19.79
C GLY A 260 -7.27 -5.42 -19.57
N GLY A 261 -6.78 -5.75 -18.35
CA GLY A 261 -5.36 -5.73 -18.04
C GLY A 261 -4.55 -6.73 -18.85
N THR A 262 -5.06 -7.97 -19.02
CA THR A 262 -4.43 -8.97 -19.88
C THR A 262 -4.35 -8.47 -21.33
N ARG A 263 -5.46 -7.98 -21.87
CA ARG A 263 -5.52 -7.44 -23.25
C ARG A 263 -4.61 -6.21 -23.43
N ALA A 264 -4.44 -5.35 -22.40
CA ALA A 264 -3.53 -4.22 -22.47
C ALA A 264 -2.07 -4.66 -22.56
N LEU A 265 -1.65 -5.68 -21.77
CA LEU A 265 -0.31 -6.26 -21.89
C LEU A 265 -0.07 -6.84 -23.29
N ARG A 266 -1.04 -7.59 -23.85
CA ARG A 266 -0.94 -8.15 -25.21
C ARG A 266 -0.82 -7.05 -26.29
N ALA A 267 -1.66 -6.02 -26.19
CA ALA A 267 -1.61 -4.88 -27.13
C ALA A 267 -0.28 -4.11 -27.11
N LEU A 268 0.47 -4.23 -26.02
CA LEU A 268 1.81 -3.63 -25.86
C LEU A 268 2.95 -4.62 -26.15
N GLY A 269 2.64 -5.84 -26.59
CA GLY A 269 3.64 -6.89 -26.85
C GLY A 269 4.37 -7.36 -25.58
N ILE A 270 3.79 -7.17 -24.41
CA ILE A 270 4.36 -7.59 -23.13
C ILE A 270 3.96 -9.02 -22.84
N GLU A 271 4.95 -9.91 -22.74
CA GLU A 271 4.79 -11.34 -22.43
C GLU A 271 5.35 -11.63 -21.04
N PRO A 272 4.49 -11.66 -19.99
CA PRO A 272 4.95 -11.95 -18.63
C PRO A 272 5.45 -13.38 -18.45
N SER A 273 6.60 -13.53 -17.80
CA SER A 273 7.07 -14.84 -17.31
C SER A 273 6.23 -15.32 -16.13
N VAL A 274 5.74 -14.40 -15.30
CA VAL A 274 4.91 -14.66 -14.11
C VAL A 274 3.72 -13.73 -14.06
N TRP A 275 2.56 -14.26 -13.67
CA TRP A 275 1.32 -13.55 -13.48
C TRP A 275 0.93 -13.59 -12.01
N HIS A 276 0.95 -12.44 -11.34
CA HIS A 276 0.69 -12.34 -9.91
C HIS A 276 -0.66 -11.68 -9.62
N LEU A 277 -1.53 -12.42 -8.95
CA LEU A 277 -2.79 -11.93 -8.43
C LEU A 277 -2.60 -11.45 -6.98
N ASN A 278 -2.65 -10.14 -6.78
CA ASN A 278 -2.64 -9.58 -5.43
C ASN A 278 -4.08 -9.44 -4.90
N GLU A 279 -4.57 -10.46 -4.21
CA GLU A 279 -5.95 -10.71 -3.81
C GLU A 279 -6.84 -11.18 -4.99
N GLY A 280 -8.03 -11.68 -4.69
CA GLY A 280 -8.96 -12.27 -5.66
C GLY A 280 -9.51 -11.34 -6.75
N HIS A 281 -9.37 -10.03 -6.58
CA HIS A 281 -9.94 -8.97 -7.43
C HIS A 281 -9.55 -9.05 -8.92
N SER A 282 -8.47 -9.73 -9.25
CA SER A 282 -7.96 -9.87 -10.63
C SER A 282 -8.13 -11.24 -11.23
N ALA A 283 -8.90 -12.12 -10.59
CA ALA A 283 -9.02 -13.54 -10.98
C ALA A 283 -9.53 -13.76 -12.42
N PHE A 284 -10.29 -12.82 -12.99
CA PHE A 284 -10.68 -12.88 -14.41
C PHE A 284 -9.50 -12.84 -15.39
N MET A 285 -8.30 -12.44 -14.96
CA MET A 285 -7.07 -12.59 -15.74
C MET A 285 -6.81 -14.05 -16.11
N LEU A 286 -7.06 -14.99 -15.19
CA LEU A 286 -6.88 -16.43 -15.43
C LEU A 286 -7.88 -16.95 -16.46
N VAL A 287 -9.12 -16.43 -16.43
CA VAL A 287 -10.17 -16.80 -17.40
C VAL A 287 -9.81 -16.29 -18.80
N GLU A 288 -9.38 -15.03 -18.93
CA GLU A 288 -9.00 -14.46 -20.22
C GLU A 288 -7.79 -15.17 -20.83
N ARG A 289 -6.77 -15.47 -20.03
CA ARG A 289 -5.59 -16.21 -20.48
C ARG A 289 -5.96 -17.64 -20.96
N THR A 290 -6.87 -18.32 -20.24
CA THR A 290 -7.38 -19.62 -20.66
C THR A 290 -8.10 -19.50 -22.00
N ARG A 291 -8.96 -18.49 -22.14
CA ARG A 291 -9.68 -18.19 -23.38
C ARG A 291 -8.73 -17.96 -24.56
N GLU A 292 -7.68 -17.14 -24.37
CA GLU A 292 -6.66 -16.87 -25.41
C GLU A 292 -6.01 -18.15 -25.93
N LEU A 293 -5.60 -19.05 -25.02
CA LEU A 293 -4.96 -20.31 -25.39
C LEU A 293 -5.91 -21.25 -26.12
N MET A 294 -7.20 -21.29 -25.72
CA MET A 294 -8.22 -22.09 -26.38
C MET A 294 -8.54 -21.58 -27.80
N ILE A 295 -8.60 -20.27 -28.00
CA ILE A 295 -8.72 -19.69 -29.35
C ILE A 295 -7.51 -20.08 -30.22
N GLY A 296 -6.31 -20.19 -29.60
CA GLY A 296 -5.11 -20.71 -30.26
C GLY A 296 -5.14 -22.23 -30.53
N GLY A 297 -6.25 -22.93 -30.24
CA GLY A 297 -6.45 -24.34 -30.51
C GLY A 297 -6.06 -25.30 -29.39
N MET A 298 -5.72 -24.81 -28.21
CA MET A 298 -5.41 -25.65 -27.05
C MET A 298 -6.70 -26.23 -26.42
N SER A 299 -6.64 -27.44 -25.87
CA SER A 299 -7.75 -27.95 -25.08
C SER A 299 -7.94 -27.17 -23.79
N MET A 300 -9.14 -27.19 -23.18
CA MET A 300 -9.38 -26.49 -21.92
C MET A 300 -8.51 -27.00 -20.77
N ASP A 301 -8.25 -28.30 -20.71
CA ASP A 301 -7.38 -28.90 -19.68
C ASP A 301 -5.94 -28.39 -19.80
N ASP A 302 -5.39 -28.45 -21.02
CA ASP A 302 -4.03 -28.00 -21.27
C ASP A 302 -3.91 -26.47 -21.06
N ALA A 303 -4.94 -25.69 -21.44
CA ALA A 303 -4.98 -24.26 -21.27
C ALA A 303 -5.01 -23.88 -19.78
N LEU A 304 -5.83 -24.53 -18.97
CA LEU A 304 -5.87 -24.31 -17.52
C LEU A 304 -4.55 -24.68 -16.84
N GLU A 305 -3.96 -25.82 -17.15
CA GLU A 305 -2.65 -26.22 -16.59
C GLU A 305 -1.55 -25.24 -17.04
N ARG A 306 -1.60 -24.78 -18.27
CA ARG A 306 -0.68 -23.78 -18.80
C ARG A 306 -0.79 -22.44 -18.09
N VAL A 307 -2.01 -21.93 -17.90
CA VAL A 307 -2.28 -20.69 -17.17
C VAL A 307 -1.85 -20.81 -15.71
N LYS A 308 -2.17 -21.94 -15.09
CA LYS A 308 -1.81 -22.24 -13.71
C LYS A 308 -0.31 -22.24 -13.49
N SER A 309 0.46 -22.84 -14.41
CA SER A 309 1.89 -23.11 -14.23
C SER A 309 2.72 -21.88 -13.85
N ASN A 310 2.39 -20.69 -14.38
CA ASN A 310 3.12 -19.44 -14.14
C ASN A 310 2.27 -18.34 -13.50
N ALA A 311 1.17 -18.70 -12.84
CA ALA A 311 0.36 -17.79 -12.04
C ALA A 311 0.59 -18.03 -10.54
N VAL A 312 0.71 -16.93 -9.77
CA VAL A 312 0.85 -16.95 -8.31
C VAL A 312 -0.18 -16.04 -7.66
N PHE A 313 -0.55 -16.36 -6.41
CA PHE A 313 -1.62 -15.67 -5.69
C PHE A 313 -1.19 -15.26 -4.29
N THR A 314 -1.44 -14.00 -3.92
CA THR A 314 -1.28 -13.52 -2.53
C THR A 314 -2.64 -13.28 -1.90
N ILE A 315 -2.91 -13.98 -0.78
CA ILE A 315 -4.10 -13.77 0.03
C ILE A 315 -3.81 -12.78 1.17
N HIS A 316 -4.66 -11.73 1.30
CA HIS A 316 -4.56 -10.71 2.34
C HIS A 316 -5.67 -10.80 3.39
N THR A 317 -6.70 -11.60 3.14
CA THR A 317 -7.89 -11.68 3.99
C THR A 317 -7.79 -12.87 4.94
N PRO A 318 -7.75 -12.65 6.27
CA PRO A 318 -7.49 -13.72 7.24
C PRO A 318 -8.74 -14.56 7.57
N VAL A 319 -9.92 -14.09 7.18
CA VAL A 319 -11.21 -14.73 7.51
C VAL A 319 -12.05 -14.93 6.27
N SER A 320 -12.67 -16.12 6.13
CA SER A 320 -13.51 -16.47 4.98
C SER A 320 -14.67 -15.51 4.72
N ALA A 321 -15.26 -14.94 5.76
CA ALA A 321 -16.33 -13.94 5.65
C ALA A 321 -15.89 -12.61 5.01
N GLY A 322 -14.60 -12.34 4.95
CA GLY A 322 -14.03 -11.14 4.30
C GLY A 322 -13.63 -11.39 2.83
N ASN A 323 -13.65 -12.63 2.35
CA ASN A 323 -13.35 -12.98 0.96
C ASN A 323 -14.48 -12.54 0.04
N GLU A 324 -14.11 -12.16 -1.19
CA GLU A 324 -15.07 -11.68 -2.16
C GLU A 324 -15.82 -12.85 -2.78
N ARG A 325 -17.14 -12.87 -2.58
CA ARG A 325 -18.04 -13.88 -3.15
C ARG A 325 -19.12 -13.19 -3.95
N PHE A 326 -19.45 -13.74 -5.09
CA PHE A 326 -20.52 -13.28 -5.97
C PHE A 326 -21.57 -14.36 -6.18
N ASP A 327 -22.80 -13.94 -6.45
CA ASP A 327 -23.82 -14.84 -6.95
C ASP A 327 -23.34 -15.52 -8.24
N THR A 328 -23.45 -16.85 -8.30
CA THR A 328 -22.94 -17.66 -9.43
C THR A 328 -23.64 -17.29 -10.75
N GLU A 329 -24.94 -16.94 -10.71
CA GLU A 329 -25.67 -16.52 -11.93
C GLU A 329 -25.19 -15.14 -12.42
N LEU A 330 -24.83 -14.24 -11.50
CA LEU A 330 -24.21 -12.97 -11.85
C LEU A 330 -22.87 -13.19 -12.56
N VAL A 331 -22.02 -14.07 -12.02
CA VAL A 331 -20.74 -14.41 -12.65
C VAL A 331 -20.95 -15.08 -13.99
N ARG A 332 -21.87 -16.05 -14.09
CA ARG A 332 -22.22 -16.73 -15.33
C ARG A 332 -22.64 -15.74 -16.40
N ARG A 333 -23.56 -14.84 -16.09
CA ARG A 333 -24.05 -13.81 -17.02
C ARG A 333 -22.91 -12.90 -17.49
N LEU A 334 -22.06 -12.43 -16.57
CA LEU A 334 -20.99 -11.50 -16.93
C LEU A 334 -19.80 -12.17 -17.62
N ALA A 335 -19.55 -13.44 -17.37
CA ALA A 335 -18.49 -14.20 -18.04
C ALA A 335 -18.94 -14.81 -19.39
N ALA A 336 -20.25 -14.91 -19.67
CA ALA A 336 -20.78 -15.52 -20.90
C ALA A 336 -20.13 -14.99 -22.20
N PRO A 337 -19.87 -13.68 -22.37
CA PRO A 337 -19.21 -13.19 -23.58
C PRO A 337 -17.78 -13.75 -23.79
N LEU A 338 -17.08 -14.17 -22.73
CA LEU A 338 -15.76 -14.79 -22.84
C LEU A 338 -15.83 -16.22 -23.40
N ALA A 339 -16.96 -16.92 -23.19
CA ALA A 339 -17.19 -18.25 -23.70
C ALA A 339 -17.60 -18.26 -25.19
N GLU A 340 -18.19 -17.15 -25.68
CA GLU A 340 -18.65 -17.04 -27.05
C GLU A 340 -17.49 -17.20 -28.05
N GLY A 341 -17.61 -18.22 -28.93
CA GLY A 341 -16.62 -18.49 -29.98
C GLY A 341 -15.25 -18.98 -29.52
N SER A 342 -15.03 -19.13 -28.21
CA SER A 342 -13.74 -19.56 -27.65
C SER A 342 -13.67 -21.05 -27.30
N GLY A 343 -14.82 -21.69 -27.15
CA GLY A 343 -14.91 -23.08 -26.64
C GLY A 343 -14.72 -23.20 -25.12
N LEU A 344 -14.64 -22.09 -24.39
CA LEU A 344 -14.50 -22.06 -22.93
C LEU A 344 -15.75 -22.67 -22.27
N ASP A 345 -15.60 -23.74 -21.49
CA ASP A 345 -16.66 -24.32 -20.68
C ASP A 345 -16.83 -23.47 -19.39
N LEU A 346 -17.86 -22.64 -19.42
CA LEU A 346 -18.15 -21.73 -18.32
C LEU A 346 -18.57 -22.44 -17.04
N GLU A 347 -19.30 -23.56 -17.13
CA GLU A 347 -19.70 -24.34 -15.96
C GLU A 347 -18.48 -24.87 -15.20
N ARG A 348 -17.48 -25.30 -15.92
CA ARG A 348 -16.22 -25.75 -15.35
C ARG A 348 -15.44 -24.58 -14.67
N VAL A 349 -15.47 -23.37 -15.25
CA VAL A 349 -14.92 -22.19 -14.59
C VAL A 349 -15.65 -21.92 -13.28
N LEU A 350 -16.99 -22.00 -13.28
CA LEU A 350 -17.81 -21.76 -12.10
C LEU A 350 -17.58 -22.82 -11.01
N GLU A 351 -17.34 -24.07 -11.38
CA GLU A 351 -16.99 -25.15 -10.44
C GLU A 351 -15.68 -24.85 -9.68
N HIS A 352 -14.69 -24.28 -10.36
CA HIS A 352 -13.44 -23.88 -9.71
C HIS A 352 -13.63 -22.75 -8.69
N GLY A 353 -14.71 -21.97 -8.78
CA GLY A 353 -15.07 -20.92 -7.83
C GLY A 353 -15.87 -21.39 -6.61
N ARG A 354 -16.16 -22.67 -6.45
CA ARG A 354 -16.87 -23.17 -5.27
C ARG A 354 -16.00 -23.01 -4.01
N GLY A 355 -16.55 -22.34 -2.97
CA GLY A 355 -15.88 -22.14 -1.69
C GLY A 355 -15.71 -23.43 -0.88
N THR A 356 -15.19 -23.30 0.34
CA THR A 356 -14.99 -24.43 1.28
C THR A 356 -16.29 -25.04 1.76
N ASP A 357 -17.39 -24.29 1.75
CA ASP A 357 -18.75 -24.74 2.06
C ASP A 357 -19.44 -25.49 0.89
N ASN A 358 -18.79 -25.52 -0.27
CA ASN A 358 -19.30 -26.12 -1.49
C ASN A 358 -20.68 -25.58 -1.95
N ASP A 359 -21.02 -24.34 -1.58
CA ASP A 359 -22.24 -23.66 -2.01
C ASP A 359 -22.16 -23.32 -3.50
N ALA A 360 -22.99 -23.99 -4.31
CA ALA A 360 -23.04 -23.79 -5.76
C ALA A 360 -23.68 -22.45 -6.17
N SER A 361 -24.39 -21.78 -5.27
CA SER A 361 -24.98 -20.47 -5.53
C SER A 361 -23.97 -19.32 -5.44
N GLN A 362 -22.78 -19.57 -4.87
CA GLN A 362 -21.74 -18.57 -4.65
C GLN A 362 -20.45 -18.94 -5.39
N PHE A 363 -19.89 -17.96 -6.08
CA PHE A 363 -18.56 -18.00 -6.68
C PHE A 363 -17.58 -17.24 -5.77
N ASP A 364 -16.62 -17.96 -5.21
CA ASP A 364 -15.59 -17.42 -4.31
C ASP A 364 -14.31 -17.15 -5.10
N MET A 365 -13.93 -15.88 -5.20
CA MET A 365 -12.76 -15.43 -5.98
C MET A 365 -11.44 -15.97 -5.42
N THR A 366 -11.35 -16.14 -4.10
CA THR A 366 -10.16 -16.72 -3.44
C THR A 366 -10.05 -18.21 -3.73
N ALA A 367 -11.16 -18.96 -3.62
CA ALA A 367 -11.19 -20.39 -3.96
C ALA A 367 -10.80 -20.64 -5.41
N PHE A 368 -11.33 -19.82 -6.33
CA PHE A 368 -10.96 -19.87 -7.75
C PHE A 368 -9.47 -19.62 -7.95
N SER A 369 -8.93 -18.57 -7.36
CA SER A 369 -7.51 -18.21 -7.46
C SER A 369 -6.60 -19.31 -6.92
N LEU A 370 -6.91 -19.87 -5.74
CA LEU A 370 -6.13 -20.97 -5.14
C LEU A 370 -6.10 -22.24 -6.00
N ARG A 371 -7.19 -22.56 -6.72
CA ARG A 371 -7.22 -23.75 -7.60
C ARG A 371 -6.48 -23.56 -8.91
N THR A 372 -6.39 -22.31 -9.38
CA THR A 372 -5.91 -21.97 -10.73
C THR A 372 -4.54 -21.24 -10.74
N THR A 373 -3.82 -21.28 -9.63
CA THR A 373 -2.42 -20.80 -9.52
C THR A 373 -1.49 -21.91 -9.06
N SER A 374 -0.20 -21.82 -9.41
CA SER A 374 0.83 -22.81 -9.07
C SER A 374 1.40 -22.64 -7.68
N GLY A 375 1.26 -21.44 -7.08
CA GLY A 375 1.74 -21.12 -5.74
C GLY A 375 0.92 -20.02 -5.13
N ALA A 376 0.79 -20.04 -3.81
CA ALA A 376 0.11 -19.00 -3.06
C ALA A 376 0.87 -18.66 -1.77
N ASN A 377 0.75 -17.40 -1.33
CA ASN A 377 1.26 -16.98 -0.04
C ASN A 377 0.25 -16.16 0.74
N ALA A 378 0.36 -16.24 2.06
CA ALA A 378 -0.23 -15.35 3.05
C ALA A 378 0.83 -14.34 3.52
N VAL A 379 0.41 -13.28 4.19
CA VAL A 379 1.20 -12.06 4.42
C VAL A 379 1.79 -11.93 5.83
N SER A 380 1.76 -13.02 6.61
CA SER A 380 2.52 -13.25 7.84
C SER A 380 2.54 -14.76 8.13
N HIS A 381 3.43 -15.21 9.01
CA HIS A 381 3.48 -16.63 9.38
C HIS A 381 2.20 -17.07 10.08
N LEU A 382 1.65 -16.25 11.00
CA LEU A 382 0.37 -16.56 11.66
C LEU A 382 -0.78 -16.62 10.63
N HIS A 383 -0.81 -15.67 9.67
CA HIS A 383 -1.81 -15.70 8.61
C HIS A 383 -1.69 -16.95 7.73
N ALA A 384 -0.48 -17.41 7.42
CA ALA A 384 -0.26 -18.64 6.67
C ALA A 384 -0.84 -19.86 7.42
N GLN A 385 -0.65 -19.95 8.74
CA GLN A 385 -1.27 -21.01 9.54
C GLN A 385 -2.80 -20.99 9.46
N THR A 386 -3.40 -19.80 9.62
CA THR A 386 -4.85 -19.60 9.51
C THR A 386 -5.36 -19.94 8.13
N ALA A 387 -4.70 -19.45 7.08
CA ALA A 387 -5.09 -19.70 5.68
C ALA A 387 -4.99 -21.18 5.30
N ASN A 388 -3.91 -21.85 5.69
CA ASN A 388 -3.76 -23.30 5.46
C ASN A 388 -4.87 -24.12 6.14
N THR A 389 -5.32 -23.72 7.32
CA THR A 389 -6.45 -24.36 8.01
C THR A 389 -7.76 -24.08 7.28
N THR A 390 -8.04 -22.83 6.96
CA THR A 390 -9.29 -22.38 6.31
C THR A 390 -9.48 -23.03 4.92
N TRP A 391 -8.41 -23.08 4.14
CA TRP A 391 -8.45 -23.51 2.74
C TRP A 391 -7.99 -24.97 2.53
N SER A 392 -7.82 -25.75 3.60
CA SER A 392 -7.30 -27.12 3.58
C SER A 392 -8.01 -28.06 2.62
N SER A 393 -9.32 -27.88 2.37
CA SER A 393 -10.11 -28.68 1.43
C SER A 393 -9.93 -28.27 -0.05
N ILE A 394 -9.26 -27.15 -0.31
CA ILE A 394 -9.12 -26.58 -1.66
C ILE A 394 -7.67 -26.66 -2.16
N ILE A 395 -6.72 -26.35 -1.29
CA ILE A 395 -5.29 -26.30 -1.63
C ILE A 395 -4.69 -27.68 -1.78
N LYS A 396 -3.78 -27.85 -2.75
CA LYS A 396 -2.96 -29.05 -2.93
C LYS A 396 -1.58 -28.90 -2.30
N GLU A 397 -1.03 -27.68 -2.39
CA GLU A 397 0.26 -27.30 -1.81
C GLU A 397 0.03 -26.27 -0.69
N PRO A 398 0.87 -26.25 0.32
CA PRO A 398 0.74 -25.30 1.43
C PRO A 398 0.85 -23.83 0.95
N ILE A 399 0.03 -22.97 1.52
CA ILE A 399 0.14 -21.52 1.38
C ILE A 399 1.38 -21.06 2.17
N LEU A 400 2.34 -20.44 1.50
CA LEU A 400 3.58 -19.96 2.09
C LEU A 400 3.33 -18.74 3.00
N GLY A 401 4.16 -18.55 4.01
CA GLY A 401 4.16 -17.34 4.83
C GLY A 401 5.25 -16.38 4.36
N ILE A 402 4.93 -15.38 3.54
CA ILE A 402 5.85 -14.30 3.20
C ILE A 402 5.36 -13.04 3.91
N THR A 403 6.02 -12.70 5.00
CA THR A 403 5.57 -11.56 5.82
C THR A 403 5.76 -10.25 5.07
N ASN A 404 4.72 -9.42 5.10
CA ASN A 404 4.76 -8.10 4.48
C ASN A 404 5.96 -7.28 4.94
N GLY A 405 6.38 -6.37 4.08
CA GLY A 405 7.36 -5.34 4.36
C GLY A 405 6.86 -3.97 3.93
N VAL A 406 7.58 -2.93 4.31
CA VAL A 406 7.32 -1.54 3.90
C VAL A 406 8.56 -0.94 3.25
N HIS A 407 8.37 0.03 2.39
CA HIS A 407 9.45 0.66 1.62
C HIS A 407 10.18 1.74 2.46
N PRO A 408 11.39 1.49 2.98
CA PRO A 408 12.04 2.39 3.94
C PRO A 408 12.17 3.84 3.45
N PRO A 409 12.61 4.13 2.20
CA PRO A 409 12.74 5.51 1.74
C PRO A 409 11.43 6.31 1.71
N SER A 410 10.28 5.62 1.59
CA SER A 410 8.96 6.25 1.60
C SER A 410 8.49 6.67 2.99
N TRP A 411 8.93 5.94 4.04
CA TRP A 411 8.35 6.05 5.38
C TRP A 411 9.27 6.63 6.43
N ILE A 412 10.60 6.66 6.19
CA ILE A 412 11.56 7.34 7.08
C ILE A 412 11.36 8.85 6.99
N GLY A 413 11.11 9.50 8.13
CA GLY A 413 10.95 10.95 8.25
C GLY A 413 12.25 11.71 7.98
N GLY A 414 12.15 12.99 7.59
CA GLY A 414 13.31 13.81 7.22
C GLY A 414 14.42 13.85 8.27
N PRO A 415 14.13 14.16 9.54
CA PRO A 415 15.14 14.19 10.60
C PRO A 415 15.83 12.83 10.84
N ALA A 416 15.07 11.72 10.82
CA ALA A 416 15.65 10.40 10.97
C ALA A 416 16.49 10.01 9.74
N ARG A 417 16.03 10.33 8.51
CA ARG A 417 16.80 10.13 7.28
C ARG A 417 18.16 10.85 7.36
N ALA A 418 18.14 12.14 7.72
CA ALA A 418 19.37 12.92 7.82
C ALA A 418 20.36 12.33 8.85
N LEU A 419 19.84 11.82 9.99
CA LEU A 419 20.65 11.13 10.97
C LEU A 419 21.26 9.85 10.40
N TYR A 420 20.45 8.98 9.77
CA TYR A 420 20.92 7.70 9.23
C TYR A 420 21.96 7.91 8.12
N GLU A 421 21.73 8.84 7.20
CA GLU A 421 22.68 9.21 6.15
C GLU A 421 24.00 9.75 6.73
N SER A 422 23.94 10.58 7.81
CA SER A 422 25.14 11.08 8.50
C SER A 422 25.98 9.97 9.16
N LEU A 423 25.35 8.83 9.45
CA LEU A 423 25.99 7.65 10.03
C LEU A 423 26.36 6.59 8.97
N GLY A 424 26.20 6.92 7.69
CA GLY A 424 26.64 6.09 6.57
C GLY A 424 25.57 5.17 5.98
N ALA A 425 24.28 5.36 6.29
CA ALA A 425 23.22 4.64 5.60
C ALA A 425 23.08 5.14 4.16
N ASP A 426 23.08 4.24 3.19
CA ASP A 426 22.66 4.53 1.82
C ASP A 426 21.19 4.14 1.65
N LEU A 427 20.31 5.12 1.86
CA LEU A 427 18.86 4.90 1.78
C LEU A 427 18.33 5.00 0.33
N ASP A 428 19.15 5.44 -0.61
CA ASP A 428 18.81 5.50 -2.02
C ASP A 428 19.25 4.23 -2.79
N ASN A 429 19.98 3.32 -2.11
CA ASN A 429 20.56 2.12 -2.72
C ASN A 429 20.35 0.88 -1.81
N LEU A 430 19.09 0.61 -1.47
CA LEU A 430 18.72 -0.44 -0.50
C LEU A 430 18.98 -1.87 -0.98
N ASP A 431 19.12 -2.09 -2.29
CA ASP A 431 19.40 -3.40 -2.88
C ASP A 431 20.80 -3.94 -2.54
N GLN A 432 21.74 -3.06 -2.19
CA GLN A 432 23.11 -3.39 -1.83
C GLN A 432 23.32 -3.73 -0.36
N GLY A 433 22.28 -3.82 0.40
CA GLY A 433 22.31 -4.36 1.77
C GLY A 433 22.46 -3.32 2.87
N THR A 434 21.38 -2.65 3.19
CA THR A 434 21.30 -1.82 4.41
C THR A 434 21.25 -2.67 5.69
N LYS A 435 21.14 -4.01 5.60
CA LYS A 435 21.08 -4.90 6.76
C LYS A 435 22.23 -4.69 7.76
N PRO A 436 23.51 -4.56 7.33
CA PRO A 436 24.59 -4.29 8.25
C PRO A 436 24.42 -2.99 9.03
N PHE A 437 23.92 -1.93 8.39
CA PHE A 437 23.63 -0.67 9.06
C PHE A 437 22.61 -0.84 10.18
N TRP A 438 21.50 -1.53 9.92
CA TRP A 438 20.46 -1.77 10.94
C TRP A 438 20.93 -2.65 12.08
N ASN A 439 21.81 -3.62 11.83
CA ASN A 439 22.42 -4.40 12.90
C ASN A 439 23.29 -3.54 13.83
N ASP A 440 23.86 -2.47 13.34
CA ASP A 440 24.74 -1.55 14.09
C ASP A 440 24.02 -0.34 14.70
N VAL A 441 22.72 -0.18 14.51
CA VAL A 441 21.91 0.93 15.05
C VAL A 441 22.03 1.08 16.56
N GLY A 442 22.28 -0.03 17.31
CA GLY A 442 22.56 0.02 18.74
C GLY A 442 23.74 0.94 19.12
N LYS A 443 24.69 1.16 18.21
CA LYS A 443 25.86 2.05 18.37
C LYS A 443 25.58 3.52 18.13
N MET A 444 24.36 3.87 17.66
CA MET A 444 23.97 5.24 17.37
C MET A 444 24.00 6.11 18.63
N PRO A 445 24.56 7.35 18.56
CA PRO A 445 24.61 8.24 19.72
C PRO A 445 23.21 8.62 20.21
N ASP A 446 22.94 8.41 21.51
CA ASP A 446 21.64 8.65 22.12
C ASP A 446 21.14 10.09 21.93
N ALA A 447 22.01 11.08 22.11
CA ALA A 447 21.64 12.48 21.97
C ALA A 447 21.22 12.84 20.53
N GLN A 448 21.87 12.25 19.52
CA GLN A 448 21.53 12.50 18.12
C GLN A 448 20.19 11.82 17.76
N LEU A 449 19.98 10.61 18.23
CA LEU A 449 18.70 9.90 18.03
C LEU A 449 17.55 10.66 18.69
N TRP A 450 17.75 11.12 19.94
CA TRP A 450 16.73 11.87 20.64
C TRP A 450 16.42 13.21 19.98
N ASP A 451 17.44 13.94 19.51
CA ASP A 451 17.24 15.20 18.78
C ASP A 451 16.46 14.99 17.47
N ALA A 452 16.82 13.97 16.69
CA ALA A 452 16.09 13.64 15.47
C ALA A 452 14.61 13.28 15.76
N HIS A 453 14.36 12.49 16.81
CA HIS A 453 13.01 12.14 17.24
C HIS A 453 12.21 13.37 17.71
N ARG A 454 12.80 14.26 18.51
CA ARG A 454 12.13 15.51 18.93
C ARG A 454 11.76 16.40 17.74
N ARG A 455 12.62 16.50 16.72
CA ARG A 455 12.30 17.24 15.49
C ARG A 455 11.12 16.64 14.76
N GLN A 456 11.04 15.31 14.66
CA GLN A 456 9.88 14.62 14.07
C GLN A 456 8.59 14.88 14.87
N LYS A 457 8.67 14.91 16.20
CA LYS A 457 7.51 15.28 17.05
C LYS A 457 7.07 16.73 16.83
N LEU A 458 7.99 17.66 16.69
CA LEU A 458 7.70 19.06 16.36
C LEU A 458 7.01 19.19 14.99
N GLU A 459 7.49 18.47 13.98
CA GLU A 459 6.85 18.43 12.64
C GLU A 459 5.41 17.89 12.72
N LEU A 460 5.20 16.81 13.49
CA LEU A 460 3.86 16.24 13.72
C LEU A 460 2.95 17.26 14.44
N ALA A 461 3.42 17.85 15.55
CA ALA A 461 2.63 18.80 16.31
C ALA A 461 2.19 19.99 15.44
N TYR A 462 3.10 20.58 14.67
CA TYR A 462 2.79 21.65 13.74
C TYR A 462 1.78 21.24 12.67
N PHE A 463 1.94 20.04 12.11
CA PHE A 463 1.01 19.48 11.12
C PHE A 463 -0.39 19.26 11.69
N CYS A 464 -0.50 18.67 12.90
CA CYS A 464 -1.77 18.40 13.56
C CYS A 464 -2.49 19.69 13.95
N ARG A 465 -1.79 20.66 14.56
CA ARG A 465 -2.35 21.96 14.94
C ARG A 465 -3.07 22.64 13.79
N ARG A 466 -2.42 22.73 12.64
CA ARG A 466 -3.03 23.32 11.43
C ARG A 466 -4.26 22.56 10.94
N ARG A 467 -4.26 21.23 11.01
CA ARG A 467 -5.41 20.43 10.59
C ARG A 467 -6.57 20.57 11.57
N LEU A 468 -6.29 20.51 12.87
CA LEU A 468 -7.29 20.71 13.90
C LEU A 468 -7.91 22.12 13.82
N GLN A 469 -7.11 23.16 13.67
CA GLN A 469 -7.63 24.52 13.46
C GLN A 469 -8.56 24.60 12.24
N SER A 470 -8.18 24.00 11.12
CA SER A 470 -9.03 23.98 9.91
C SER A 470 -10.31 23.18 10.11
N GLN A 471 -10.25 22.05 10.80
CA GLN A 471 -11.41 21.21 11.14
C GLN A 471 -12.38 21.95 12.05
N PHE A 472 -11.90 22.54 13.13
CA PHE A 472 -12.71 23.22 14.13
C PHE A 472 -13.22 24.58 13.63
N ALA A 473 -12.46 25.29 12.78
CA ALA A 473 -12.97 26.48 12.10
C ALA A 473 -14.17 26.17 11.20
N ARG A 474 -14.15 25.01 10.52
CA ARG A 474 -15.30 24.55 9.73
C ARG A 474 -16.50 24.17 10.61
N HIS A 475 -16.28 23.74 11.87
CA HIS A 475 -17.34 23.49 12.84
C HIS A 475 -17.93 24.80 13.40
N GLY A 476 -17.35 25.98 13.09
CA GLY A 476 -17.83 27.27 13.59
C GLY A 476 -17.37 27.57 15.01
N GLU A 477 -16.29 26.97 15.48
CA GLU A 477 -15.74 27.21 16.83
C GLU A 477 -15.23 28.65 16.99
N ALA A 478 -15.31 29.13 18.21
CA ALA A 478 -14.89 30.50 18.55
C ALA A 478 -13.38 30.71 18.31
N PRO A 479 -12.93 31.94 17.94
CA PRO A 479 -11.51 32.22 17.70
C PRO A 479 -10.60 31.85 18.88
N MET A 480 -11.07 31.95 20.12
CA MET A 480 -10.30 31.55 21.31
C MET A 480 -9.99 30.05 21.32
N VAL A 481 -10.97 29.18 20.93
CA VAL A 481 -10.76 27.73 20.81
C VAL A 481 -9.73 27.43 19.70
N LEU A 482 -9.78 28.16 18.59
CA LEU A 482 -8.82 27.99 17.49
C LEU A 482 -7.40 28.43 17.92
N GLU A 483 -7.29 29.45 18.80
CA GLU A 483 -6.01 29.88 19.37
C GLU A 483 -5.45 28.81 20.33
N GLU A 484 -6.26 28.23 21.21
CA GLU A 484 -5.86 27.12 22.08
C GLU A 484 -5.34 25.92 21.28
N LEU A 485 -5.95 25.61 20.12
CA LEU A 485 -5.50 24.55 19.24
C LEU A 485 -4.12 24.84 18.60
N SER A 486 -3.64 26.09 18.61
CA SER A 486 -2.28 26.42 18.16
C SER A 486 -1.19 25.87 19.09
N GLU A 487 -1.55 25.55 20.33
CA GLU A 487 -0.67 24.98 21.35
C GLU A 487 -0.95 23.48 21.61
N ALA A 488 -2.00 22.91 20.97
CA ALA A 488 -2.33 21.49 21.07
C ALA A 488 -1.14 20.60 20.69
N LEU A 489 -1.10 19.36 21.22
CA LEU A 489 -0.03 18.41 20.96
C LEU A 489 1.36 18.95 21.35
N ASP A 490 1.57 19.04 22.67
CA ASP A 490 2.88 19.41 23.22
C ASP A 490 3.94 18.38 22.82
N PRO A 491 5.01 18.75 22.13
CA PRO A 491 6.05 17.83 21.68
C PRO A 491 6.87 17.20 22.81
N ASP A 492 6.85 17.76 24.02
CA ASP A 492 7.53 17.18 25.19
C ASP A 492 6.65 16.16 25.95
N VAL A 493 5.35 16.08 25.64
CA VAL A 493 4.41 15.11 26.20
C VAL A 493 4.45 13.79 25.42
N LEU A 494 4.43 12.66 26.16
CA LEU A 494 4.35 11.33 25.55
C LEU A 494 3.10 11.24 24.66
N THR A 495 3.30 10.90 23.38
CA THR A 495 2.25 10.88 22.36
C THR A 495 2.01 9.47 21.87
N ILE A 496 0.78 8.98 22.02
CA ILE A 496 0.33 7.69 21.48
C ILE A 496 -0.39 7.94 20.15
N GLY A 497 -0.01 7.23 19.09
CA GLY A 497 -0.67 7.28 17.80
C GLY A 497 -1.51 6.02 17.54
N PHE A 498 -2.75 6.23 17.09
CA PHE A 498 -3.62 5.18 16.58
C PHE A 498 -4.18 5.62 15.22
N ALA A 499 -3.69 5.06 14.13
CA ALA A 499 -4.15 5.44 12.80
C ALA A 499 -4.38 4.22 11.89
N ARG A 500 -5.66 3.90 11.71
CA ARG A 500 -6.11 2.70 11.01
C ARG A 500 -7.50 2.89 10.44
N ARG A 501 -7.91 2.01 9.50
CA ARG A 501 -9.32 1.89 9.15
C ARG A 501 -10.15 1.55 10.40
N PHE A 502 -11.20 2.31 10.65
CA PHE A 502 -12.11 2.05 11.76
C PHE A 502 -13.02 0.86 11.42
N ALA A 503 -12.52 -0.35 11.68
CA ALA A 503 -13.29 -1.59 11.65
C ALA A 503 -13.37 -2.15 13.08
N THR A 504 -14.46 -2.82 13.42
CA THR A 504 -14.76 -3.27 14.80
C THR A 504 -13.65 -4.13 15.40
N TYR A 505 -13.07 -5.07 14.62
CA TYR A 505 -12.02 -5.95 15.11
C TYR A 505 -10.70 -5.23 15.46
N LYS A 506 -10.52 -3.99 14.96
CA LYS A 506 -9.33 -3.16 15.27
C LYS A 506 -9.45 -2.46 16.62
N ARG A 507 -10.62 -2.49 17.23
CA ARG A 507 -10.93 -2.09 18.61
C ARG A 507 -10.40 -0.71 19.00
N ALA A 508 -10.59 0.31 18.13
CA ALA A 508 -10.07 1.66 18.39
C ALA A 508 -10.57 2.27 19.72
N SER A 509 -11.75 1.88 20.19
CA SER A 509 -12.34 2.32 21.47
C SER A 509 -11.83 1.53 22.69
N LEU A 510 -10.99 0.49 22.52
CA LEU A 510 -10.52 -0.35 23.63
C LEU A 510 -9.86 0.45 24.75
N ILE A 511 -9.08 1.47 24.40
CA ILE A 511 -8.38 2.32 25.38
C ILE A 511 -9.33 3.15 26.25
N PHE A 512 -10.61 3.25 25.89
CA PHE A 512 -11.66 3.94 26.67
C PHE A 512 -12.50 2.98 27.53
N SER A 513 -12.12 1.70 27.67
CA SER A 513 -12.87 0.71 28.46
C SER A 513 -13.00 1.09 29.94
N ASP A 514 -12.01 1.83 30.49
CA ASP A 514 -12.05 2.46 31.82
C ASP A 514 -11.63 3.92 31.68
N GLU A 515 -12.62 4.79 31.46
CA GLU A 515 -12.37 6.21 31.19
C GLU A 515 -11.76 6.95 32.39
N GLU A 516 -12.09 6.57 33.62
CA GLU A 516 -11.56 7.20 34.82
C GLU A 516 -10.08 6.82 35.01
N ARG A 517 -9.71 5.57 34.71
CA ARG A 517 -8.33 5.13 34.73
C ARG A 517 -7.52 5.81 33.63
N LEU A 518 -8.08 5.87 32.43
CA LEU A 518 -7.46 6.58 31.32
C LEU A 518 -7.24 8.07 31.65
N ALA A 519 -8.25 8.76 32.19
CA ALA A 519 -8.13 10.16 32.55
C ALA A 519 -7.00 10.39 33.57
N ARG A 520 -6.83 9.51 34.58
CA ARG A 520 -5.71 9.60 35.52
C ARG A 520 -4.35 9.45 34.85
N ILE A 521 -4.25 8.63 33.80
CA ILE A 521 -3.01 8.47 33.02
C ILE A 521 -2.74 9.73 32.18
N LEU A 522 -3.75 10.21 31.45
CA LEU A 522 -3.59 11.33 30.52
C LEU A 522 -3.31 12.66 31.23
N LEU A 523 -3.98 12.89 32.37
CA LEU A 523 -3.95 14.15 33.10
C LEU A 523 -2.92 14.17 34.25
N ASN A 524 -2.04 13.19 34.33
CA ASN A 524 -0.98 13.18 35.33
C ASN A 524 -0.07 14.41 35.15
N ALA A 525 0.03 15.24 36.18
CA ALA A 525 0.74 16.52 36.10
C ALA A 525 2.25 16.38 35.85
N GLU A 526 2.87 15.31 36.36
CA GLU A 526 4.32 15.07 36.20
C GLU A 526 4.65 14.26 34.93
N ARG A 527 3.71 13.43 34.49
CA ARG A 527 3.91 12.48 33.40
C ARG A 527 2.68 12.45 32.48
N PRO A 528 2.32 13.58 31.87
CA PRO A 528 1.13 13.66 31.03
C PRO A 528 1.24 12.78 29.79
N VAL A 529 0.10 12.35 29.25
CA VAL A 529 0.03 11.56 28.01
C VAL A 529 -1.01 12.20 27.07
N GLN A 530 -0.79 12.13 25.79
CA GLN A 530 -1.74 12.56 24.76
C GLN A 530 -1.89 11.51 23.68
N ILE A 531 -3.07 11.48 23.04
CA ILE A 531 -3.41 10.46 22.04
C ILE A 531 -3.89 11.13 20.76
N VAL A 532 -3.41 10.65 19.61
CA VAL A 532 -3.86 11.08 18.29
C VAL A 532 -4.51 9.90 17.57
N PHE A 533 -5.77 10.06 17.24
CA PHE A 533 -6.52 9.14 16.39
C PHE A 533 -6.62 9.69 14.96
N ALA A 534 -6.51 8.79 13.98
CA ALA A 534 -6.81 9.11 12.58
C ALA A 534 -7.31 7.86 11.84
N GLY A 535 -8.14 8.03 10.84
CA GLY A 535 -8.61 6.91 10.03
C GLY A 535 -9.97 7.17 9.40
N LYS A 536 -10.36 6.25 8.54
CA LYS A 536 -11.64 6.27 7.80
C LYS A 536 -12.39 4.97 8.01
N ALA A 537 -13.72 5.03 8.02
CA ALA A 537 -14.58 3.86 7.88
C ALA A 537 -15.14 3.82 6.45
N HIS A 538 -15.33 2.62 5.88
CA HIS A 538 -15.97 2.51 4.57
C HIS A 538 -17.35 3.16 4.59
N PRO A 539 -17.82 3.83 3.51
CA PRO A 539 -19.13 4.49 3.48
C PRO A 539 -20.32 3.58 3.76
N ALA A 540 -20.17 2.26 3.58
CA ALA A 540 -21.16 1.26 3.94
C ALA A 540 -20.98 0.66 5.35
N ASP A 541 -19.84 0.91 6.02
CA ASP A 541 -19.52 0.36 7.35
C ASP A 541 -20.09 1.26 8.46
N ARG A 542 -21.38 1.12 8.73
CA ARG A 542 -22.06 1.88 9.79
C ARG A 542 -21.48 1.62 11.20
N PRO A 543 -21.11 0.38 11.59
CA PRO A 543 -20.42 0.15 12.86
C PRO A 543 -19.11 0.93 12.97
N GLY A 544 -18.26 0.90 11.93
CA GLY A 544 -16.99 1.65 11.91
C GLY A 544 -17.20 3.16 12.00
N GLN A 545 -18.22 3.71 11.32
CA GLN A 545 -18.57 5.14 11.42
C GLN A 545 -19.01 5.52 12.84
N ARG A 546 -19.78 4.65 13.54
CA ARG A 546 -20.14 4.88 14.94
C ARG A 546 -18.95 4.89 15.88
N VAL A 547 -17.93 4.07 15.61
CA VAL A 547 -16.67 4.10 16.39
C VAL A 547 -15.97 5.45 16.23
N ILE A 548 -15.93 6.03 15.03
CA ILE A 548 -15.36 7.37 14.80
C ILE A 548 -16.13 8.41 15.63
N GLN A 549 -17.45 8.40 15.53
CA GLN A 549 -18.32 9.33 16.25
C GLN A 549 -18.15 9.21 17.77
N ASP A 550 -18.09 8.00 18.30
CA ASP A 550 -17.89 7.73 19.73
C ASP A 550 -16.55 8.30 20.23
N ILE A 551 -15.44 8.04 19.49
CA ILE A 551 -14.13 8.57 19.85
C ILE A 551 -14.08 10.10 19.74
N PHE A 552 -14.70 10.68 18.70
CA PHE A 552 -14.79 12.13 18.54
C PHE A 552 -15.56 12.77 19.70
N THR A 553 -16.71 12.21 20.07
CA THR A 553 -17.51 12.69 21.19
C THR A 553 -16.72 12.65 22.50
N ARG A 554 -16.01 11.53 22.76
CA ARG A 554 -15.15 11.38 23.95
C ARG A 554 -14.00 12.38 23.95
N SER A 555 -13.38 12.64 22.79
CA SER A 555 -12.28 13.60 22.68
C SER A 555 -12.70 15.03 23.06
N ARG A 556 -14.00 15.34 22.96
CA ARG A 556 -14.59 16.62 23.36
C ARG A 556 -15.07 16.67 24.82
N ALA A 557 -15.04 15.52 25.52
CA ALA A 557 -15.44 15.50 26.91
C ALA A 557 -14.42 16.25 27.80
N PRO A 558 -14.87 17.06 28.79
CA PRO A 558 -13.96 17.87 29.61
C PRO A 558 -12.81 17.09 30.26
N LYS A 559 -13.06 15.81 30.59
CA LYS A 559 -12.04 14.92 31.18
C LYS A 559 -10.96 14.44 30.19
N PHE A 560 -11.11 14.69 28.89
CA PHE A 560 -10.13 14.33 27.88
C PHE A 560 -9.71 15.51 27.00
N ASP A 561 -10.28 16.69 27.26
CA ASP A 561 -9.98 17.89 26.47
C ASP A 561 -8.49 18.20 26.48
N HIS A 562 -7.96 18.57 25.31
CA HIS A 562 -6.53 18.80 25.05
C HIS A 562 -5.59 17.61 25.28
N ARG A 563 -6.12 16.36 25.43
CA ARG A 563 -5.32 15.15 25.55
C ARG A 563 -5.67 14.08 24.51
N VAL A 564 -6.84 14.13 23.91
CA VAL A 564 -7.27 13.20 22.85
C VAL A 564 -7.66 14.00 21.62
N PHE A 565 -7.03 13.71 20.49
CA PHE A 565 -7.21 14.42 19.24
C PHE A 565 -7.66 13.46 18.14
N VAL A 566 -8.62 13.89 17.31
CA VAL A 566 -9.12 13.11 16.17
C VAL A 566 -8.85 13.91 14.89
N LEU A 567 -7.96 13.39 14.05
CA LEU A 567 -7.63 13.98 12.76
C LEU A 567 -8.51 13.38 11.67
N GLU A 568 -9.19 14.24 10.93
CA GLU A 568 -9.95 13.83 9.74
C GLU A 568 -9.06 13.65 8.51
N ASP A 569 -9.65 13.06 7.46
CA ASP A 569 -9.06 12.86 6.14
C ASP A 569 -7.72 12.13 6.16
N TYR A 570 -7.69 10.98 6.82
CA TYR A 570 -6.52 10.11 6.84
C TYR A 570 -6.11 9.72 5.42
N ASP A 571 -4.86 9.95 5.07
CA ASP A 571 -4.20 9.58 3.82
C ASP A 571 -2.74 9.18 4.08
N ILE A 572 -1.99 8.86 3.02
CA ILE A 572 -0.55 8.53 3.11
C ILE A 572 0.24 9.65 3.79
N ARG A 573 -0.12 10.94 3.57
CA ARG A 573 0.57 12.07 4.18
C ARG A 573 0.34 12.13 5.68
N VAL A 574 -0.91 12.00 6.14
CA VAL A 574 -1.23 11.90 7.59
C VAL A 574 -0.49 10.72 8.19
N GLY A 575 -0.51 9.58 7.48
CA GLY A 575 0.22 8.38 7.90
C GLY A 575 1.71 8.63 8.09
N ARG A 576 2.39 9.30 7.14
CA ARG A 576 3.82 9.62 7.24
C ARG A 576 4.15 10.46 8.47
N TYR A 577 3.37 11.53 8.75
CA TYR A 577 3.60 12.35 9.94
C TYR A 577 3.39 11.56 11.24
N LEU A 578 2.34 10.75 11.31
CA LEU A 578 2.05 9.98 12.53
C LEU A 578 3.10 8.89 12.79
N VAL A 579 3.48 8.08 11.79
CA VAL A 579 4.48 7.01 11.97
C VAL A 579 5.90 7.53 12.19
N SER A 580 6.14 8.82 12.00
CA SER A 580 7.45 9.43 12.30
C SER A 580 7.46 10.27 13.57
N GLY A 581 6.32 10.79 14.02
CA GLY A 581 6.30 11.84 15.04
C GLY A 581 5.58 11.51 16.35
N VAL A 582 4.95 10.33 16.51
CA VAL A 582 4.48 9.88 17.82
C VAL A 582 5.60 9.17 18.61
N ASP A 583 5.38 8.84 19.87
CA ASP A 583 6.32 8.07 20.67
C ASP A 583 5.95 6.58 20.69
N VAL A 584 4.66 6.29 20.79
CA VAL A 584 4.11 4.94 20.85
C VAL A 584 3.13 4.72 19.69
N TRP A 585 3.29 3.62 18.97
CA TRP A 585 2.33 3.16 17.99
C TRP A 585 1.44 2.09 18.60
N LEU A 586 0.17 2.44 18.83
CA LEU A 586 -0.81 1.54 19.43
C LEU A 586 -1.50 0.69 18.38
N ASN A 587 -1.55 -0.62 18.62
CA ASN A 587 -2.13 -1.59 17.72
C ASN A 587 -2.82 -2.71 18.52
N ASN A 588 -4.13 -2.70 18.54
CA ASN A 588 -4.90 -3.61 19.38
C ASN A 588 -6.00 -4.39 18.64
N PRO A 589 -5.64 -5.06 17.51
CA PRO A 589 -6.61 -5.89 16.80
C PRO A 589 -7.04 -7.08 17.68
N ARG A 590 -8.19 -7.67 17.33
CA ARG A 590 -8.58 -8.96 17.92
C ARG A 590 -7.84 -10.08 17.19
N ARG A 591 -6.97 -10.79 17.90
CA ARG A 591 -6.22 -11.93 17.37
C ARG A 591 -7.16 -13.09 16.99
N PRO A 592 -7.02 -13.77 15.83
CA PRO A 592 -5.98 -13.61 14.80
C PRO A 592 -6.47 -12.85 13.56
N LEU A 593 -7.25 -11.78 13.72
CA LEU A 593 -7.94 -11.10 12.62
C LEU A 593 -7.09 -10.07 11.85
N GLU A 594 -5.86 -9.77 12.31
CA GLU A 594 -4.92 -8.94 11.56
C GLU A 594 -3.99 -9.81 10.72
N ALA A 595 -4.20 -9.84 9.40
CA ALA A 595 -3.40 -10.68 8.50
C ALA A 595 -1.89 -10.39 8.60
N SER A 596 -1.51 -9.13 8.63
CA SER A 596 -0.14 -8.68 8.81
C SER A 596 -0.09 -7.40 9.64
N GLY A 597 -0.74 -6.33 9.18
CA GLY A 597 -0.47 -4.96 9.61
C GLY A 597 0.89 -4.49 9.05
N THR A 598 0.98 -3.21 8.68
CA THR A 598 2.23 -2.62 8.17
C THR A 598 2.56 -1.28 8.81
N SER A 599 1.62 -0.69 9.55
CA SER A 599 1.80 0.64 10.14
C SER A 599 2.85 0.65 11.27
N GLY A 600 2.89 -0.39 12.09
CA GLY A 600 3.90 -0.55 13.13
C GLY A 600 5.32 -0.75 12.57
N MET A 601 5.46 -1.41 11.42
CA MET A 601 6.75 -1.52 10.70
C MET A 601 7.26 -0.14 10.28
N LYS A 602 6.36 0.72 9.74
CA LYS A 602 6.68 2.10 9.36
C LYS A 602 7.08 2.96 10.55
N ALA A 603 6.41 2.77 11.68
CA ALA A 603 6.72 3.44 12.94
C ALA A 603 8.12 3.06 13.44
N ALA A 604 8.44 1.78 13.47
CA ALA A 604 9.74 1.27 13.93
C ALA A 604 10.93 1.83 13.12
N MET A 605 10.76 2.09 11.81
CA MET A 605 11.80 2.73 10.97
C MET A 605 12.19 4.14 11.42
N ASN A 606 11.32 4.80 12.17
CA ASN A 606 11.51 6.12 12.72
C ASN A 606 11.89 6.12 14.21
N GLY A 607 12.17 4.95 14.77
CA GLY A 607 12.45 4.78 16.19
C GLY A 607 11.20 4.82 17.07
N ILE A 608 9.99 4.80 16.49
CA ILE A 608 8.74 4.77 17.26
C ILE A 608 8.52 3.36 17.81
N VAL A 609 8.14 3.28 19.07
CA VAL A 609 8.01 2.00 19.77
C VAL A 609 6.59 1.44 19.60
N ASN A 610 6.48 0.16 19.26
CA ASN A 610 5.18 -0.51 19.13
C ASN A 610 4.67 -0.98 20.49
N CYS A 611 3.39 -0.71 20.76
CA CYS A 611 2.59 -1.34 21.80
C CYS A 611 1.41 -2.05 21.11
N SER A 612 1.47 -3.36 20.96
CA SER A 612 0.57 -4.09 20.09
C SER A 612 0.17 -5.44 20.63
N VAL A 613 -1.06 -5.87 20.31
CA VAL A 613 -1.43 -7.29 20.45
C VAL A 613 -0.52 -8.13 19.56
N LEU A 614 -0.16 -9.32 20.02
CA LEU A 614 0.65 -10.29 19.28
C LEU A 614 -0.17 -10.91 18.14
N ASP A 615 -0.34 -10.14 17.05
CA ASP A 615 -1.10 -10.50 15.87
C ASP A 615 -0.40 -10.00 14.59
N GLY A 616 -0.62 -10.69 13.49
CA GLY A 616 0.04 -10.37 12.22
C GLY A 616 1.56 -10.36 12.35
N TRP A 617 2.21 -9.29 11.87
CA TRP A 617 3.67 -9.15 11.89
C TRP A 617 4.27 -9.08 13.31
N TRP A 618 3.51 -8.55 14.31
CA TRP A 618 4.04 -8.40 15.67
C TRP A 618 4.13 -9.71 16.43
N ASP A 619 3.39 -10.75 16.01
CA ASP A 619 3.54 -12.10 16.57
C ASP A 619 4.93 -12.69 16.33
N GLU A 620 5.56 -12.34 15.22
CA GLU A 620 6.91 -12.77 14.83
C GLU A 620 7.98 -11.69 15.06
N GLY A 621 7.60 -10.41 15.09
CA GLY A 621 8.53 -9.29 15.27
C GLY A 621 8.86 -8.94 16.71
N TYR A 622 8.01 -9.30 17.66
CA TYR A 622 8.23 -8.99 19.09
C TYR A 622 9.21 -9.96 19.75
N ASP A 623 10.29 -9.43 20.31
CA ASP A 623 11.34 -10.19 20.99
C ASP A 623 11.46 -9.95 22.51
N GLY A 624 10.62 -9.08 23.08
CA GLY A 624 10.64 -8.68 24.49
C GLY A 624 11.50 -7.44 24.80
N SER A 625 12.36 -6.99 23.88
CA SER A 625 13.22 -5.82 24.06
C SER A 625 12.79 -4.62 23.21
N ASN A 626 12.06 -4.85 22.12
CA ASN A 626 11.82 -3.91 21.03
C ASN A 626 10.44 -3.23 21.06
N GLY A 627 9.73 -3.33 22.18
CA GLY A 627 8.40 -2.75 22.36
C GLY A 627 7.60 -3.49 23.43
N TRP A 628 6.27 -3.40 23.35
CA TRP A 628 5.36 -4.03 24.32
C TRP A 628 4.31 -4.88 23.63
N ALA A 629 4.02 -6.04 24.25
CA ALA A 629 2.94 -6.94 23.85
C ALA A 629 1.72 -6.74 24.74
N ILE A 630 0.55 -6.51 24.14
CA ILE A 630 -0.74 -6.47 24.84
C ILE A 630 -1.31 -7.89 24.84
N GLY A 631 -1.70 -8.38 26.03
CA GLY A 631 -2.26 -9.71 26.19
C GLY A 631 -1.26 -10.84 25.92
N SER A 632 -1.76 -11.94 25.42
CA SER A 632 -0.97 -13.14 25.13
C SER A 632 -1.29 -13.74 23.76
N ARG A 633 -0.57 -14.79 23.35
CA ARG A 633 -0.87 -15.56 22.13
C ARG A 633 -2.14 -16.43 22.23
N GLN A 634 -2.73 -16.54 23.42
CA GLN A 634 -3.96 -17.30 23.62
C GLN A 634 -5.16 -16.50 23.17
N THR A 635 -6.11 -17.18 22.55
CA THR A 635 -7.42 -16.63 22.13
C THR A 635 -8.53 -17.29 22.95
N THR A 636 -9.60 -16.55 23.21
CA THR A 636 -10.81 -17.07 23.84
C THR A 636 -12.00 -16.84 22.91
N ALA A 637 -13.01 -17.71 23.00
CA ALA A 637 -14.25 -17.53 22.27
C ALA A 637 -15.14 -16.39 22.85
N ASP A 638 -14.91 -16.00 24.11
CA ASP A 638 -15.58 -14.86 24.74
C ASP A 638 -14.83 -13.57 24.38
N GLU A 639 -15.35 -12.88 23.37
CA GLU A 639 -14.80 -11.61 22.87
C GLU A 639 -14.79 -10.51 23.95
N GLY A 640 -15.82 -10.47 24.81
CA GLY A 640 -15.92 -9.47 25.89
C GLY A 640 -14.85 -9.69 26.97
N ALA A 641 -14.63 -10.93 27.36
CA ALA A 641 -13.56 -11.29 28.29
C ALA A 641 -12.17 -10.97 27.71
N GLN A 642 -11.97 -11.23 26.39
CA GLN A 642 -10.73 -10.89 25.72
C GLN A 642 -10.50 -9.37 25.69
N ASP A 643 -11.52 -8.60 25.30
CA ASP A 643 -11.44 -7.14 25.24
C ASP A 643 -11.15 -6.54 26.61
N TRP A 644 -11.77 -7.05 27.66
CA TRP A 644 -11.49 -6.59 29.01
C TRP A 644 -10.06 -6.92 29.45
N ALA A 645 -9.60 -8.14 29.23
CA ALA A 645 -8.25 -8.57 29.60
C ALA A 645 -7.16 -7.76 28.88
N ASP A 646 -7.31 -7.56 27.55
CA ASP A 646 -6.39 -6.77 26.75
C ASP A 646 -6.40 -5.28 27.19
N ALA A 647 -7.55 -4.73 27.55
CA ALA A 647 -7.66 -3.35 28.06
C ALA A 647 -6.93 -3.21 29.40
N GLN A 648 -7.13 -4.15 30.33
CA GLN A 648 -6.43 -4.13 31.64
C GLN A 648 -4.92 -4.25 31.49
N ASP A 649 -4.44 -5.09 30.55
CA ASP A 649 -3.02 -5.22 30.28
C ASP A 649 -2.45 -3.97 29.63
N LEU A 650 -3.17 -3.34 28.67
CA LEU A 650 -2.78 -2.06 28.09
C LEU A 650 -2.62 -0.97 29.15
N TYR A 651 -3.55 -0.82 30.08
CA TYR A 651 -3.43 0.15 31.17
C TYR A 651 -2.26 -0.18 32.10
N ARG A 652 -2.07 -1.44 32.45
CA ARG A 652 -0.91 -1.86 33.24
C ARG A 652 0.41 -1.48 32.56
N LEU A 653 0.54 -1.77 31.25
CA LEU A 653 1.72 -1.41 30.47
C LEU A 653 1.96 0.11 30.45
N LEU A 654 0.92 0.89 30.26
CA LEU A 654 1.02 2.36 30.30
C LEU A 654 1.49 2.85 31.67
N GLU A 655 0.89 2.37 32.77
CA GLU A 655 1.16 2.84 34.12
C GLU A 655 2.52 2.40 34.65
N THR A 656 2.95 1.16 34.33
CA THR A 656 4.12 0.55 34.99
C THR A 656 5.38 0.50 34.13
N GLU A 657 5.23 0.59 32.81
CA GLU A 657 6.34 0.39 31.87
C GLU A 657 6.57 1.60 30.96
N ILE A 658 5.56 1.96 30.16
CA ILE A 658 5.70 2.89 29.04
C ILE A 658 5.92 4.31 29.57
N VAL A 659 4.95 4.85 30.35
CA VAL A 659 5.01 6.22 30.86
C VAL A 659 6.22 6.43 31.79
N PRO A 660 6.50 5.53 32.76
CA PRO A 660 7.68 5.68 33.59
C PRO A 660 8.99 5.72 32.79
N ARG A 661 9.18 4.84 31.79
CA ARG A 661 10.43 4.82 31.00
C ARG A 661 10.62 6.07 30.14
N TYR A 662 9.54 6.61 29.57
CA TYR A 662 9.61 7.81 28.76
C TYR A 662 10.03 9.03 29.57
N TYR A 663 9.56 9.17 30.80
CA TYR A 663 9.84 10.31 31.67
C TYR A 663 11.08 10.14 32.56
N ASP A 664 11.70 8.96 32.59
CA ASP A 664 12.95 8.70 33.31
C ASP A 664 14.12 9.34 32.54
N ARG A 665 14.61 10.50 33.06
CA ARG A 665 15.67 11.29 32.45
C ARG A 665 16.95 11.19 33.28
N ASP A 666 18.10 11.03 32.59
CA ASP A 666 19.41 11.13 33.21
C ASP A 666 19.84 12.58 33.47
N ALA A 667 21.07 12.78 33.94
CA ALA A 667 21.63 14.11 34.21
C ALA A 667 21.74 14.98 32.95
N ASP A 668 21.81 14.39 31.77
CA ASP A 668 21.85 15.08 30.47
C ASP A 668 20.44 15.34 29.90
N GLY A 669 19.38 14.97 30.62
CA GLY A 669 17.99 15.09 30.20
C GLY A 669 17.56 14.04 29.18
N LEU A 670 18.33 12.96 28.98
CA LEU A 670 18.05 11.92 28.00
C LEU A 670 17.30 10.74 28.62
N PRO A 671 16.27 10.17 27.93
CA PRO A 671 15.54 8.99 28.39
C PRO A 671 16.28 7.70 27.99
N ARG A 672 17.39 7.37 28.65
CA ARG A 672 18.27 6.26 28.26
C ARG A 672 17.54 4.94 28.08
N ARG A 673 16.69 4.58 29.04
CA ARG A 673 15.91 3.32 28.98
C ARG A 673 14.88 3.32 27.85
N TRP A 674 14.37 4.48 27.43
CA TRP A 674 13.51 4.62 26.27
C TRP A 674 14.29 4.48 24.97
N LEU A 675 15.45 5.13 24.88
CA LEU A 675 16.35 5.05 23.72
C LEU A 675 16.87 3.62 23.46
N GLU A 676 17.07 2.83 24.51
CA GLU A 676 17.39 1.40 24.37
C GLU A 676 16.28 0.66 23.62
N VAL A 677 15.01 0.88 23.98
CA VAL A 677 13.86 0.26 23.29
C VAL A 677 13.73 0.76 21.83
N MET A 678 13.91 2.06 21.59
CA MET A 678 13.93 2.63 20.25
C MET A 678 14.98 1.96 19.37
N LYS A 679 16.20 1.83 19.86
CA LYS A 679 17.30 1.18 19.13
C LYS A 679 17.04 -0.30 18.89
N ALA A 680 16.52 -1.02 19.89
CA ALA A 680 16.13 -2.41 19.74
C ALA A 680 15.03 -2.58 18.69
N ALA A 681 14.02 -1.72 18.70
CA ALA A 681 12.97 -1.71 17.67
C ALA A 681 13.55 -1.56 16.25
N MET A 682 14.42 -0.57 16.05
CA MET A 682 15.05 -0.37 14.74
C MET A 682 15.94 -1.54 14.33
N ALA A 683 16.81 -2.02 15.22
CA ALA A 683 17.78 -3.06 14.92
C ALA A 683 17.12 -4.40 14.52
N THR A 684 16.03 -4.76 15.20
CA THR A 684 15.38 -6.07 15.02
C THR A 684 14.30 -6.07 13.94
N THR A 685 13.73 -4.91 13.60
CA THR A 685 12.54 -4.90 12.73
C THR A 685 12.76 -4.27 11.36
N VAL A 686 13.62 -3.24 11.22
CA VAL A 686 13.65 -2.45 9.99
C VAL A 686 14.06 -3.27 8.78
N TRP A 687 15.14 -4.07 8.88
CA TRP A 687 15.52 -4.95 7.79
C TRP A 687 14.50 -6.08 7.61
N GLN A 688 14.11 -6.74 8.71
CA GLN A 688 13.24 -7.91 8.67
C GLN A 688 11.87 -7.62 8.04
N PHE A 689 11.36 -6.40 8.22
CA PHE A 689 10.06 -6.00 7.69
C PHE A 689 10.18 -4.91 6.61
N SER A 690 11.28 -4.92 5.85
CA SER A 690 11.46 -4.12 4.64
C SER A 690 10.88 -4.81 3.41
N THR A 691 10.44 -4.01 2.43
CA THR A 691 10.06 -4.53 1.11
C THR A 691 11.22 -5.16 0.36
N THR A 692 12.46 -4.78 0.66
CA THR A 692 13.66 -5.40 0.07
C THR A 692 13.72 -6.88 0.44
N ARG A 693 13.69 -7.23 1.74
CA ARG A 693 13.64 -8.62 2.20
C ARG A 693 12.39 -9.34 1.65
N MET A 694 11.22 -8.69 1.74
CA MET A 694 9.97 -9.26 1.25
C MET A 694 10.07 -9.65 -0.24
N LEU A 695 10.57 -8.78 -1.09
CA LEU A 695 10.71 -9.05 -2.52
C LEU A 695 11.77 -10.11 -2.83
N GLN A 696 12.85 -10.20 -2.05
CA GLN A 696 13.80 -11.31 -2.16
C GLN A 696 13.09 -12.65 -1.98
N GLU A 697 12.27 -12.76 -0.94
CA GLU A 697 11.48 -13.98 -0.68
C GLU A 697 10.45 -14.25 -1.78
N TYR A 698 9.73 -13.23 -2.28
CA TYR A 698 8.82 -13.40 -3.42
C TYR A 698 9.54 -13.92 -4.66
N VAL A 699 10.70 -13.35 -5.01
CA VAL A 699 11.49 -13.78 -6.16
C VAL A 699 11.94 -15.22 -6.02
N GLU A 700 12.50 -15.57 -4.86
CA GLU A 700 13.11 -16.89 -4.64
C GLU A 700 12.06 -18.00 -4.44
N GLN A 701 10.98 -17.72 -3.71
CA GLN A 701 10.01 -18.74 -3.29
C GLN A 701 8.79 -18.86 -4.23
N LEU A 702 8.46 -17.81 -4.98
CA LEU A 702 7.27 -17.79 -5.85
C LEU A 702 7.60 -17.48 -7.31
N TYR A 703 8.30 -16.38 -7.62
CA TYR A 703 8.40 -15.93 -9.01
C TYR A 703 9.32 -16.82 -9.84
N LEU A 704 10.52 -17.13 -9.37
CA LEU A 704 11.43 -18.01 -10.11
C LEU A 704 10.89 -19.42 -10.26
N PRO A 705 10.29 -20.07 -9.24
CA PRO A 705 9.63 -21.35 -9.41
C PRO A 705 8.47 -21.31 -10.43
N ALA A 706 7.61 -20.30 -10.38
CA ALA A 706 6.51 -20.14 -11.32
C ALA A 706 7.01 -19.91 -12.76
N ALA A 707 8.02 -19.10 -12.96
CA ALA A 707 8.63 -18.88 -14.27
C ALA A 707 9.20 -20.18 -14.85
N ALA A 708 9.92 -20.96 -14.02
CA ALA A 708 10.46 -22.26 -14.43
C ALA A 708 9.36 -23.25 -14.82
N ASN A 709 8.28 -23.33 -14.03
CA ASN A 709 7.12 -24.16 -14.34
C ASN A 709 6.45 -23.72 -15.66
N GLY A 710 6.32 -22.41 -15.87
CA GLY A 710 5.80 -21.83 -17.11
C GLY A 710 6.63 -22.19 -18.33
N ALA A 711 7.95 -22.09 -18.24
CA ALA A 711 8.88 -22.47 -19.32
C ALA A 711 8.82 -23.97 -19.62
N ALA A 712 8.78 -24.81 -18.60
CA ALA A 712 8.64 -26.26 -18.77
C ALA A 712 7.32 -26.65 -19.47
N ALA A 713 6.22 -26.00 -19.11
CA ALA A 713 4.92 -26.22 -19.75
C ALA A 713 4.83 -25.72 -21.20
N GLN A 714 5.80 -24.91 -21.69
CA GLN A 714 5.90 -24.46 -23.09
C GLN A 714 6.59 -25.48 -23.99
N GLN A 715 7.40 -26.37 -23.44
CA GLN A 715 8.09 -27.38 -24.24
C GLN A 715 7.06 -28.43 -24.72
N PRO A 716 7.03 -28.77 -26.02
CA PRO A 716 6.16 -29.84 -26.48
C PRO A 716 6.56 -31.15 -25.75
N ALA A 717 5.55 -31.89 -25.27
CA ALA A 717 5.77 -33.17 -24.64
C ALA A 717 6.70 -33.97 -25.53
N ALA A 718 7.87 -34.35 -25.04
CA ALA A 718 8.86 -35.11 -25.80
C ALA A 718 8.14 -36.36 -26.33
N ALA A 719 8.06 -36.46 -27.68
CA ALA A 719 7.41 -37.56 -28.38
C ALA A 719 7.88 -38.85 -27.73
N GLY A 720 6.93 -39.63 -27.24
CA GLY A 720 7.15 -40.83 -26.46
C GLY A 720 8.22 -41.70 -27.13
N ARG A 721 9.19 -42.13 -26.34
CA ARG A 721 10.17 -43.14 -26.74
C ARG A 721 9.39 -44.31 -27.33
N ALA A 722 9.41 -44.40 -28.64
CA ALA A 722 8.98 -45.61 -29.32
C ALA A 722 9.84 -46.75 -28.79
N SER A 723 9.24 -47.64 -28.01
CA SER A 723 9.82 -48.92 -27.65
C SER A 723 9.99 -49.72 -28.96
N ALA A 724 11.19 -49.69 -29.50
CA ALA A 724 11.61 -50.67 -30.49
C ALA A 724 11.74 -52.00 -29.75
N SER A 725 10.72 -52.82 -29.83
CA SER A 725 10.86 -54.24 -29.62
C SER A 725 11.22 -54.89 -30.95
N SER A 726 12.39 -55.36 -31.06
CA SER A 726 12.81 -56.41 -31.97
C SER A 726 13.34 -57.58 -31.17
#